data_4378bd3bd18717987ebaff0a234c34fb
#
_entry.id   4378bd3bd18717987ebaff0a234c34fb
#
_cell.length_a   1.000
_cell.length_b   1.000
_cell.length_c   1.000
_cell.angle_alpha   90.00
_cell.angle_beta   90.00
_cell.angle_gamma   90.00
#
_symmetry.space_group_name_H-M   'P 1'
#
loop_
_entity.id
_entity.type
_entity.pdbx_description
1 polymer ?
#
loop_
_entity_poly.entity_id
_entity_poly.type
_entity_poly.pdbx_seq_one_letter_code
_entity_poly.pdbx_strand_id
1 'polypeptide(L)'
;MKHRGQEEMGVESTATSDEVVKVPANGNKLEGKNHKQKKLLPTNTPGDVSRVWKIEDSEALYRIEGWGQPYFSINAAGHVTVSPKGDRGGSLDLFELVNALKQRSLGLPLLIRFSDILEDRIERLNACFAKAIARYNYPGVYRGVFPVKCNQQRHLIEDLVRFGRPHQFGLEAGSKPELMIALALLDTPGSLLICNGYKDREYVETAMLSQRLGQTPIIVLEQVEEVDLVIAASHQLGIKPILGVRAKLSTQGMGRWGTSTGDRAKFGLTIPEIIQAVDKLRDADLLDSLQLMHFHIGSQISAINVIKDAIQEASRIYVELASLGANMKYLDVGGGLGVDYDGSQTNFYASKNYNMQNYANDIVAELKDTCAEKQIPVPTLISESGRAIASHQSVLIFDVLSTSDVPRDNPEPPKEGESPVINYLWETYQSINKENYQEFYHDATQFKEEAISRFNLGILRLRERAKAERLYWACCQKILDIIRQHDYVPDELEDLEKIMASIYYINLSVFQSAPDCWAIDQLFPIMPIHRLDEEPTQRGILADLTCDSDGKIDRFIDLRDVKSVLELHPFQPGEPYYMGMFLNGAYQEIMGNLHNLFGDTNAVHIQLTPKGYQIEHVVKGDTMSEVVSYVQYDSEDMVENIRQRCERALEEKRITLAESQRLLQTYEQSLRRYTYLNS
;
A
#
# COMPACT_ATOMS: atom_id res chain seq x y z
N MET A 1 -53.80 -15.37 -16.40
CA MET A 1 -55.09 -15.60 -15.65
C MET A 1 -54.82 -15.27 -14.21
N LYS A 2 -55.24 -14.10 -13.75
CA LYS A 2 -56.22 -13.81 -12.68
C LYS A 2 -55.87 -14.47 -11.32
N HIS A 3 -55.81 -13.87 -10.16
CA HIS A 3 -56.22 -12.56 -9.62
C HIS A 3 -55.91 -12.62 -8.10
N ARG A 4 -55.45 -11.48 -7.54
CA ARG A 4 -55.88 -10.82 -6.31
C ARG A 4 -55.81 -11.53 -4.93
N GLY A 5 -55.33 -10.76 -3.97
CA GLY A 5 -55.68 -10.71 -2.55
C GLY A 5 -54.75 -9.80 -1.76
N GLN A 6 -55.12 -8.51 -1.66
CA GLN A 6 -54.63 -7.58 -0.63
C GLN A 6 -55.39 -7.91 0.69
N GLU A 7 -54.70 -7.80 1.82
CA GLU A 7 -55.34 -7.46 3.09
C GLU A 7 -54.42 -6.54 3.89
N GLU A 8 -54.88 -5.32 4.06
CA GLU A 8 -54.42 -4.35 5.06
C GLU A 8 -55.03 -4.70 6.44
N MET A 9 -54.25 -4.51 7.49
CA MET A 9 -54.71 -4.16 8.84
C MET A 9 -53.51 -3.50 9.53
N GLY A 10 -53.48 -2.32 9.98
CA GLY A 10 -54.37 -1.68 10.93
C GLY A 10 -53.50 -1.30 12.13
N VAL A 11 -53.12 -0.02 12.21
CA VAL A 11 -52.30 0.60 13.26
C VAL A 11 -53.14 0.74 14.53
N GLU A 12 -52.62 0.34 15.69
CA GLU A 12 -52.98 0.97 16.96
C GLU A 12 -51.77 1.26 17.81
N SER A 13 -51.63 2.54 18.12
CA SER A 13 -50.67 3.13 19.03
C SER A 13 -51.12 2.97 20.49
N THR A 14 -50.26 2.56 21.37
CA THR A 14 -50.39 2.89 22.79
C THR A 14 -49.02 3.36 23.33
N ALA A 15 -49.03 4.60 23.77
CA ALA A 15 -47.96 5.21 24.55
C ALA A 15 -48.07 4.76 26.01
N THR A 16 -46.95 4.41 26.63
CA THR A 16 -46.76 4.51 28.09
C THR A 16 -45.33 4.86 28.44
N SER A 17 -45.20 6.07 28.96
CA SER A 17 -44.47 6.58 30.15
C SER A 17 -43.05 6.07 30.45
N ASP A 18 -42.14 7.02 30.39
CA ASP A 18 -41.00 7.37 31.22
C ASP A 18 -40.58 6.42 32.36
N GLU A 19 -39.40 5.88 32.27
CA GLU A 19 -38.54 5.62 33.43
C GLU A 19 -37.11 6.12 33.14
N VAL A 20 -36.77 7.22 33.83
CA VAL A 20 -35.45 7.86 33.86
C VAL A 20 -34.56 7.02 34.79
N VAL A 21 -33.62 6.26 34.19
CA VAL A 21 -32.53 5.67 34.96
C VAL A 21 -31.39 6.66 35.05
N LYS A 22 -31.17 7.18 36.26
CA LYS A 22 -30.01 8.01 36.63
C LYS A 22 -28.73 7.18 36.60
N VAL A 23 -27.83 7.53 35.72
CA VAL A 23 -26.41 7.09 35.75
C VAL A 23 -25.61 8.05 36.61
N PRO A 24 -24.75 7.58 37.54
CA PRO A 24 -23.98 8.48 38.39
C PRO A 24 -22.85 9.15 37.59
N ALA A 25 -22.70 10.43 37.75
CA ALA A 25 -21.60 11.22 37.24
C ALA A 25 -20.32 10.88 38.01
N ASN A 26 -19.44 10.10 37.36
CA ASN A 26 -18.04 10.06 37.75
C ASN A 26 -17.26 11.00 36.85
N GLY A 27 -16.86 12.14 37.41
CA GLY A 27 -15.99 13.12 36.79
C GLY A 27 -14.58 12.57 36.69
N ASN A 28 -14.21 12.09 35.50
CA ASN A 28 -12.81 12.03 35.10
C ASN A 28 -12.51 13.27 34.30
N LYS A 29 -11.65 14.13 34.88
CA LYS A 29 -11.00 15.23 34.17
C LYS A 29 -10.32 14.68 32.93
N LEU A 30 -10.81 15.06 31.76
CA LEU A 30 -10.09 14.96 30.50
C LEU A 30 -8.87 15.87 30.64
N GLU A 31 -7.71 15.25 30.86
CA GLU A 31 -6.42 15.91 30.70
C GLU A 31 -6.31 16.42 29.28
N GLY A 32 -5.89 17.68 29.18
CA GLY A 32 -5.85 18.42 27.93
C GLY A 32 -5.08 17.67 26.84
N LYS A 33 -5.69 17.57 25.69
CA LYS A 33 -4.98 17.23 24.44
C LYS A 33 -3.86 18.25 24.27
N ASN A 34 -2.62 17.82 24.41
CA ASN A 34 -1.46 18.58 23.98
C ASN A 34 -1.59 18.78 22.47
N HIS A 35 -2.06 19.94 22.05
CA HIS A 35 -1.97 20.37 20.66
C HIS A 35 -0.48 20.45 20.31
N LYS A 36 0.01 19.48 19.54
CA LYS A 36 1.35 19.54 18.98
C LYS A 36 1.35 20.67 17.96
N GLN A 37 2.23 21.64 18.17
CA GLN A 37 2.49 22.71 17.22
C GLN A 37 2.92 22.10 15.88
N LYS A 38 2.06 22.27 14.87
CA LYS A 38 2.37 21.93 13.47
C LYS A 38 3.25 23.07 12.95
N LYS A 39 4.54 22.84 12.86
CA LYS A 39 5.49 23.78 12.27
C LYS A 39 5.41 23.64 10.76
N LEU A 40 4.85 24.62 10.06
CA LEU A 40 5.08 24.79 8.63
C LEU A 40 6.56 25.03 8.39
N LEU A 41 7.15 24.34 7.40
CA LEU A 41 8.55 24.60 7.05
C LEU A 41 8.72 26.08 6.66
N PRO A 42 9.70 26.80 7.18
CA PRO A 42 9.90 28.20 6.88
C PRO A 42 10.23 28.36 5.38
N THR A 43 9.36 29.08 4.66
CA THR A 43 9.69 29.60 3.33
C THR A 43 10.49 30.87 3.50
N ASN A 44 11.54 31.06 2.69
CA ASN A 44 12.36 32.26 2.72
C ASN A 44 11.49 33.51 2.57
N THR A 45 11.55 34.41 3.54
CA THR A 45 11.00 35.76 3.45
C THR A 45 11.82 36.56 2.46
N PRO A 46 11.24 37.38 1.55
CA PRO A 46 12.02 38.28 0.70
C PRO A 46 12.77 39.28 1.58
N GLY A 47 14.06 39.07 1.76
CA GLY A 47 14.95 39.91 2.58
C GLY A 47 15.99 39.15 3.39
N ASP A 48 15.88 37.85 3.54
CA ASP A 48 16.94 37.04 4.14
C ASP A 48 17.98 36.65 3.08
N VAL A 49 19.25 36.70 3.43
CA VAL A 49 20.37 36.31 2.53
C VAL A 49 20.05 34.88 2.06
N SER A 50 19.80 34.68 0.77
CA SER A 50 19.31 33.46 0.17
C SER A 50 20.10 32.26 0.65
N ARG A 51 19.49 31.46 1.57
CA ARG A 51 20.01 30.14 1.91
C ARG A 51 19.93 29.29 0.65
N VAL A 52 21.09 28.90 0.13
CA VAL A 52 21.13 27.98 -1.02
C VAL A 52 20.58 26.64 -0.56
N TRP A 53 19.57 26.12 -1.28
CA TRP A 53 19.01 24.80 -1.05
C TRP A 53 20.09 23.73 -1.23
N LYS A 54 20.11 22.73 -0.37
CA LYS A 54 21.11 21.67 -0.36
C LYS A 54 20.43 20.31 -0.39
N ILE A 55 21.18 19.30 -0.74
CA ILE A 55 20.72 17.90 -0.75
C ILE A 55 20.16 17.49 0.61
N GLU A 56 20.82 17.86 1.71
CA GLU A 56 20.39 17.58 3.07
C GLU A 56 19.01 18.16 3.40
N ASP A 57 18.63 19.27 2.77
CA ASP A 57 17.30 19.86 2.93
C ASP A 57 16.24 18.98 2.26
N SER A 58 16.54 18.41 1.07
CA SER A 58 15.67 17.45 0.40
C SER A 58 15.61 16.11 1.13
N GLU A 59 16.72 15.61 1.67
CA GLU A 59 16.76 14.39 2.50
C GLU A 59 15.87 14.53 3.72
N ALA A 60 15.93 15.67 4.41
CA ALA A 60 15.07 15.98 5.55
C ALA A 60 13.61 16.15 5.15
N LEU A 61 13.33 16.84 4.03
CA LEU A 61 11.98 17.11 3.53
C LEU A 61 11.22 15.83 3.18
N TYR A 62 11.84 14.97 2.37
CA TYR A 62 11.24 13.71 1.91
C TYR A 62 11.55 12.53 2.85
N ARG A 63 12.29 12.75 3.95
CA ARG A 63 12.62 11.78 4.99
C ARG A 63 13.31 10.52 4.50
N ILE A 64 14.07 10.61 3.40
CA ILE A 64 14.69 9.46 2.76
C ILE A 64 15.69 8.76 3.68
N GLU A 65 16.38 9.47 4.57
CA GLU A 65 17.26 8.87 5.59
C GLU A 65 16.54 7.94 6.55
N GLY A 66 15.22 8.16 6.80
CA GLY A 66 14.42 7.31 7.67
C GLY A 66 13.95 6.04 6.98
N TRP A 67 13.11 6.19 5.95
CA TRP A 67 12.47 5.07 5.25
C TRP A 67 13.36 4.41 4.19
N GLY A 68 14.33 5.16 3.65
CA GLY A 68 15.17 4.70 2.53
C GLY A 68 16.30 3.75 2.94
N GLN A 69 16.73 3.81 4.18
CA GLN A 69 17.85 3.01 4.66
C GLN A 69 17.59 1.49 4.60
N PRO A 70 18.57 0.70 4.14
CA PRO A 70 19.90 1.07 3.66
C PRO A 70 19.99 1.17 2.12
N TYR A 71 18.84 1.28 1.41
CA TYR A 71 18.79 1.08 -0.05
C TYR A 71 18.68 2.38 -0.84
N PHE A 72 18.10 3.44 -0.29
CA PHE A 72 17.81 4.66 -1.03
C PHE A 72 18.47 5.88 -0.40
N SER A 73 19.06 6.74 -1.22
CA SER A 73 19.69 8.01 -0.84
C SER A 73 19.63 9.01 -1.99
N ILE A 74 20.15 10.23 -1.79
CA ILE A 74 20.26 11.26 -2.83
C ILE A 74 21.75 11.49 -3.11
N ASN A 75 22.13 11.59 -4.38
CA ASN A 75 23.51 11.90 -4.79
C ASN A 75 23.74 13.42 -4.99
N ALA A 76 24.99 13.79 -5.23
CA ALA A 76 25.38 15.18 -5.40
C ALA A 76 24.78 15.87 -6.66
N ALA A 77 24.20 15.11 -7.60
CA ALA A 77 23.49 15.64 -8.77
C ALA A 77 21.99 15.87 -8.49
N GLY A 78 21.53 15.71 -7.24
CA GLY A 78 20.12 15.82 -6.90
C GLY A 78 19.25 14.68 -7.43
N HIS A 79 19.84 13.50 -7.66
CA HIS A 79 19.10 12.32 -8.10
C HIS A 79 19.00 11.30 -6.98
N VAL A 80 17.87 10.59 -6.94
CA VAL A 80 17.73 9.43 -6.06
C VAL A 80 18.66 8.31 -6.53
N THR A 81 19.38 7.70 -5.60
CA THR A 81 20.21 6.51 -5.85
C THR A 81 19.65 5.30 -5.16
N VAL A 82 19.89 4.14 -5.76
CA VAL A 82 19.53 2.83 -5.21
C VAL A 82 20.80 2.03 -4.96
N SER A 83 20.97 1.53 -3.75
CA SER A 83 22.06 0.64 -3.32
C SER A 83 21.48 -0.77 -3.06
N PRO A 84 21.28 -1.60 -4.10
CA PRO A 84 20.52 -2.85 -3.97
C PRO A 84 21.13 -3.86 -3.01
N LYS A 85 22.44 -3.79 -2.78
CA LYS A 85 23.16 -4.63 -1.80
C LYS A 85 23.31 -3.98 -0.41
N GLY A 86 22.59 -2.88 -0.19
CA GLY A 86 22.67 -2.11 1.06
C GLY A 86 24.10 -1.71 1.40
N ASP A 87 24.51 -1.95 2.64
CA ASP A 87 25.84 -1.59 3.15
C ASP A 87 27.01 -2.34 2.48
N ARG A 88 26.73 -3.34 1.64
CA ARG A 88 27.76 -4.12 0.92
C ARG A 88 28.31 -3.39 -0.32
N GLY A 89 27.76 -2.20 -0.62
CA GLY A 89 28.27 -1.31 -1.65
C GLY A 89 27.68 -1.53 -3.05
N GLY A 90 27.96 -0.56 -3.91
CA GLY A 90 27.39 -0.43 -5.25
C GLY A 90 26.09 0.35 -5.23
N SER A 91 25.97 1.35 -6.11
CA SER A 91 24.76 2.16 -6.25
C SER A 91 24.45 2.43 -7.71
N LEU A 92 23.19 2.70 -8.02
CA LEU A 92 22.67 3.08 -9.32
C LEU A 92 21.96 4.42 -9.18
N ASP A 93 22.21 5.33 -10.10
CA ASP A 93 21.44 6.56 -10.25
C ASP A 93 20.11 6.22 -10.90
N LEU A 94 19.00 6.49 -10.18
CA LEU A 94 17.67 6.09 -10.61
C LEU A 94 17.18 6.91 -11.82
N PHE A 95 17.51 8.19 -11.88
CA PHE A 95 17.15 9.06 -13.02
C PHE A 95 17.86 8.62 -14.32
N GLU A 96 19.16 8.35 -14.24
CA GLU A 96 19.93 7.83 -15.37
C GLU A 96 19.45 6.44 -15.81
N LEU A 97 19.12 5.57 -14.85
CA LEU A 97 18.55 4.25 -15.13
C LEU A 97 17.21 4.37 -15.89
N VAL A 98 16.30 5.21 -15.44
CA VAL A 98 15.00 5.45 -16.10
C VAL A 98 15.20 5.95 -17.53
N ASN A 99 16.07 6.94 -17.73
CA ASN A 99 16.37 7.44 -19.06
C ASN A 99 16.94 6.36 -19.99
N ALA A 100 17.84 5.51 -19.49
CA ALA A 100 18.40 4.40 -20.25
C ALA A 100 17.34 3.31 -20.59
N LEU A 101 16.34 3.11 -19.73
CA LEU A 101 15.23 2.20 -19.97
C LEU A 101 14.23 2.79 -20.99
N LYS A 102 13.92 4.09 -20.91
CA LYS A 102 13.10 4.78 -21.94
C LYS A 102 13.74 4.71 -23.33
N GLN A 103 15.06 4.87 -23.44
CA GLN A 103 15.78 4.67 -24.71
C GLN A 103 15.64 3.25 -25.28
N ARG A 104 15.32 2.25 -24.45
CA ARG A 104 15.00 0.87 -24.84
C ARG A 104 13.52 0.64 -25.10
N SER A 105 12.74 1.72 -25.28
CA SER A 105 11.30 1.69 -25.53
C SER A 105 10.47 1.09 -24.38
N LEU A 106 10.93 1.26 -23.15
CA LEU A 106 10.14 0.99 -21.95
C LEU A 106 9.52 2.30 -21.49
N GLY A 107 8.25 2.51 -21.84
CA GLY A 107 7.49 3.70 -21.46
C GLY A 107 7.10 3.73 -19.98
N LEU A 108 6.74 4.91 -19.50
CA LEU A 108 6.18 5.11 -18.17
C LEU A 108 4.65 4.90 -18.18
N PRO A 109 4.05 4.51 -17.05
CA PRO A 109 4.67 4.15 -15.77
C PRO A 109 5.52 2.88 -15.88
N LEU A 110 6.53 2.76 -15.02
CA LEU A 110 7.50 1.66 -15.04
C LEU A 110 7.81 1.19 -13.62
N LEU A 111 7.56 -0.07 -13.35
CA LEU A 111 7.95 -0.72 -12.11
C LEU A 111 9.36 -1.29 -12.23
N ILE A 112 10.29 -0.82 -11.43
CA ILE A 112 11.67 -1.31 -11.39
C ILE A 112 11.82 -2.22 -10.16
N ARG A 113 12.18 -3.49 -10.37
CA ARG A 113 12.44 -4.48 -9.33
C ARG A 113 13.94 -4.75 -9.23
N PHE A 114 14.46 -4.69 -8.00
CA PHE A 114 15.87 -4.93 -7.70
C PHE A 114 16.01 -6.28 -7.00
N SER A 115 16.41 -7.31 -7.75
CA SER A 115 16.55 -8.69 -7.23
C SER A 115 17.55 -8.78 -6.06
N ASP A 116 18.63 -7.99 -6.08
CA ASP A 116 19.62 -7.94 -5.01
C ASP A 116 19.03 -7.44 -3.66
N ILE A 117 17.99 -6.56 -3.68
CA ILE A 117 17.32 -6.14 -2.46
C ILE A 117 16.56 -7.31 -1.84
N LEU A 118 15.92 -8.12 -2.68
CA LEU A 118 15.20 -9.31 -2.21
C LEU A 118 16.16 -10.30 -1.53
N GLU A 119 17.32 -10.56 -2.15
CA GLU A 119 18.39 -11.37 -1.58
C GLU A 119 18.85 -10.80 -0.22
N ASP A 120 19.17 -9.51 -0.17
CA ASP A 120 19.66 -8.87 1.07
C ASP A 120 18.62 -8.92 2.20
N ARG A 121 17.30 -8.78 1.88
CA ARG A 121 16.23 -8.88 2.88
C ARG A 121 16.12 -10.28 3.48
N ILE A 122 16.23 -11.33 2.66
CA ILE A 122 16.26 -12.73 3.11
C ILE A 122 17.46 -12.96 4.02
N GLU A 123 18.64 -12.53 3.59
CA GLU A 123 19.89 -12.63 4.36
C GLU A 123 19.78 -11.94 5.72
N ARG A 124 19.33 -10.67 5.76
CA ARG A 124 19.18 -9.89 7.00
C ARG A 124 18.21 -10.54 7.97
N LEU A 125 17.09 -11.05 7.51
CA LEU A 125 16.10 -11.72 8.35
C LEU A 125 16.70 -12.97 8.99
N ASN A 126 17.34 -13.83 8.20
CA ASN A 126 17.99 -15.04 8.68
C ASN A 126 19.14 -14.72 9.64
N ALA A 127 19.96 -13.70 9.35
CA ALA A 127 21.04 -13.26 10.21
C ALA A 127 20.53 -12.75 11.58
N CYS A 128 19.39 -12.04 11.62
CA CYS A 128 18.79 -11.58 12.88
C CYS A 128 18.36 -12.76 13.76
N PHE A 129 17.70 -13.76 13.19
CA PHE A 129 17.34 -14.98 13.93
C PHE A 129 18.56 -15.79 14.35
N ALA A 130 19.57 -15.94 13.48
CA ALA A 130 20.82 -16.63 13.85
C ALA A 130 21.53 -15.94 15.04
N LYS A 131 21.60 -14.61 15.05
CA LYS A 131 22.14 -13.84 16.20
C LYS A 131 21.30 -14.02 17.47
N ALA A 132 19.97 -14.04 17.37
CA ALA A 132 19.10 -14.27 18.52
C ALA A 132 19.26 -15.69 19.07
N ILE A 133 19.28 -16.71 18.22
CA ILE A 133 19.50 -18.12 18.56
C ILE A 133 20.85 -18.28 19.31
N ALA A 134 21.91 -17.69 18.77
CA ALA A 134 23.20 -17.71 19.41
C ALA A 134 23.21 -16.98 20.76
N ARG A 135 22.62 -15.78 20.84
CA ARG A 135 22.54 -14.96 22.05
C ARG A 135 21.87 -15.66 23.21
N TYR A 136 20.75 -16.35 22.93
CA TYR A 136 19.97 -17.01 23.98
C TYR A 136 20.32 -18.49 24.14
N ASN A 137 21.30 -19.03 23.40
CA ASN A 137 21.62 -20.47 23.38
C ASN A 137 20.38 -21.31 23.11
N TYR A 138 19.59 -20.92 22.10
CA TYR A 138 18.37 -21.64 21.69
C TYR A 138 18.78 -22.90 20.92
N PRO A 139 18.38 -24.11 21.36
CA PRO A 139 18.83 -25.36 20.72
C PRO A 139 18.08 -25.71 19.42
N GLY A 140 17.15 -24.87 18.99
CA GLY A 140 16.41 -25.04 17.74
C GLY A 140 16.99 -24.21 16.60
N VAL A 141 16.28 -24.20 15.45
CA VAL A 141 16.65 -23.47 14.24
C VAL A 141 15.51 -22.55 13.80
N TYR A 142 15.83 -21.62 12.89
CA TYR A 142 14.86 -20.78 12.20
C TYR A 142 14.72 -21.20 10.74
N ARG A 143 13.52 -21.17 10.22
CA ARG A 143 13.14 -21.41 8.81
C ARG A 143 12.19 -20.30 8.36
N GLY A 144 12.64 -19.37 7.53
CA GLY A 144 11.77 -18.35 6.96
C GLY A 144 10.84 -18.96 5.90
N VAL A 145 9.65 -18.41 5.76
CA VAL A 145 8.66 -18.79 4.75
C VAL A 145 8.09 -17.52 4.11
N PHE A 146 7.98 -17.50 2.79
CA PHE A 146 7.37 -16.38 2.08
C PHE A 146 5.92 -16.68 1.72
N PRO A 147 4.98 -15.84 2.16
CA PRO A 147 3.58 -15.98 1.77
C PRO A 147 3.40 -15.50 0.32
N VAL A 148 3.07 -16.43 -0.57
CA VAL A 148 2.93 -16.17 -2.01
C VAL A 148 1.94 -15.05 -2.29
N LYS A 149 0.86 -14.94 -1.50
CA LYS A 149 -0.13 -13.84 -1.57
C LYS A 149 0.45 -12.44 -1.47
N CYS A 150 1.65 -12.29 -0.90
CA CYS A 150 2.27 -10.97 -0.75
C CYS A 150 2.72 -10.38 -2.10
N ASN A 151 3.23 -11.23 -2.99
CA ASN A 151 3.49 -10.91 -4.39
C ASN A 151 3.69 -12.22 -5.18
N GLN A 152 2.72 -12.54 -6.03
CA GLN A 152 2.63 -13.80 -6.78
C GLN A 152 3.39 -13.78 -8.09
N GLN A 153 4.06 -12.68 -8.43
CA GLN A 153 4.77 -12.55 -9.70
C GLN A 153 5.83 -13.64 -9.86
N ARG A 154 5.80 -14.34 -11.00
CA ARG A 154 6.62 -15.51 -11.27
C ARG A 154 8.11 -15.29 -10.98
N HIS A 155 8.68 -14.23 -11.55
CA HIS A 155 10.12 -13.97 -11.41
C HIS A 155 10.52 -13.66 -9.96
N LEU A 156 9.63 -13.03 -9.18
CA LEU A 156 9.87 -12.79 -7.77
C LEU A 156 9.89 -14.11 -6.98
N ILE A 157 8.95 -15.02 -7.22
CA ILE A 157 8.92 -16.32 -6.53
C ILE A 157 10.13 -17.18 -6.94
N GLU A 158 10.52 -17.17 -8.21
CA GLU A 158 11.73 -17.85 -8.70
C GLU A 158 12.99 -17.32 -7.99
N ASP A 159 13.11 -16.00 -7.84
CA ASP A 159 14.21 -15.35 -7.13
C ASP A 159 14.21 -15.69 -5.64
N LEU A 160 13.03 -15.67 -4.98
CA LEU A 160 12.89 -16.05 -3.57
C LEU A 160 13.36 -17.49 -3.33
N VAL A 161 12.96 -18.43 -4.18
CA VAL A 161 13.42 -19.83 -4.08
C VAL A 161 14.91 -19.91 -4.30
N ARG A 162 15.46 -19.22 -5.32
CA ARG A 162 16.89 -19.20 -5.65
C ARG A 162 17.73 -18.64 -4.49
N PHE A 163 17.40 -17.45 -3.98
CA PHE A 163 18.13 -16.79 -2.89
C PHE A 163 17.90 -17.44 -1.54
N GLY A 164 16.74 -18.05 -1.36
CA GLY A 164 16.37 -18.75 -0.13
C GLY A 164 17.04 -20.13 0.06
N ARG A 165 17.64 -20.72 -0.99
CA ARG A 165 18.25 -22.06 -0.92
C ARG A 165 19.24 -22.27 0.22
N PRO A 166 20.19 -21.34 0.50
CA PRO A 166 21.14 -21.53 1.59
C PRO A 166 20.48 -21.61 2.98
N HIS A 167 19.28 -21.02 3.12
CA HIS A 167 18.52 -20.94 4.36
C HIS A 167 17.39 -21.98 4.44
N GLN A 168 17.22 -22.82 3.40
CA GLN A 168 16.05 -23.70 3.25
C GLN A 168 14.74 -22.92 3.41
N PHE A 169 14.70 -21.72 2.81
CA PHE A 169 13.57 -20.80 2.86
C PHE A 169 12.38 -21.42 2.13
N GLY A 170 11.20 -21.37 2.76
CA GLY A 170 10.00 -22.04 2.28
C GLY A 170 9.01 -21.07 1.64
N LEU A 171 7.86 -21.63 1.23
CA LEU A 171 6.72 -20.87 0.71
C LEU A 171 5.47 -21.15 1.53
N GLU A 172 4.57 -20.16 1.62
CA GLU A 172 3.21 -20.32 2.16
C GLU A 172 2.20 -20.14 1.03
N ALA A 173 1.23 -21.05 0.95
CA ALA A 173 0.14 -21.04 -0.01
C ALA A 173 -1.20 -20.95 0.73
N GLY A 174 -1.96 -19.89 0.46
CA GLY A 174 -3.27 -19.61 1.03
C GLY A 174 -4.45 -19.97 0.11
N SER A 175 -4.17 -20.53 -1.07
CA SER A 175 -5.18 -20.92 -2.06
C SER A 175 -4.68 -22.05 -2.96
N LYS A 176 -5.60 -22.72 -3.70
CA LYS A 176 -5.22 -23.75 -4.68
C LYS A 176 -4.24 -23.27 -5.73
N PRO A 177 -4.44 -22.12 -6.42
CA PRO A 177 -3.46 -21.62 -7.39
C PRO A 177 -2.08 -21.37 -6.77
N GLU A 178 -2.03 -20.81 -5.55
CA GLU A 178 -0.76 -20.60 -4.84
C GLU A 178 -0.08 -21.92 -4.47
N LEU A 179 -0.86 -22.95 -4.09
CA LEU A 179 -0.34 -24.29 -3.89
C LEU A 179 0.31 -24.85 -5.18
N MET A 180 -0.35 -24.68 -6.34
CA MET A 180 0.20 -25.10 -7.63
C MET A 180 1.52 -24.38 -7.94
N ILE A 181 1.60 -23.07 -7.71
CA ILE A 181 2.84 -22.29 -7.87
C ILE A 181 3.94 -22.86 -6.96
N ALA A 182 3.62 -23.03 -5.67
CA ALA A 182 4.60 -23.52 -4.69
C ALA A 182 5.10 -24.92 -5.01
N LEU A 183 4.22 -25.84 -5.40
CA LEU A 183 4.59 -27.21 -5.78
C LEU A 183 5.50 -27.25 -7.03
N ALA A 184 5.26 -26.33 -7.97
CA ALA A 184 6.04 -26.27 -9.20
C ALA A 184 7.44 -25.66 -9.02
N LEU A 185 7.62 -24.74 -8.07
CA LEU A 185 8.83 -23.94 -7.94
C LEU A 185 9.70 -24.29 -6.73
N LEU A 186 9.12 -24.78 -5.63
CA LEU A 186 9.86 -25.09 -4.41
C LEU A 186 10.61 -26.43 -4.53
N ASP A 187 11.84 -26.37 -5.01
CA ASP A 187 12.70 -27.53 -5.27
C ASP A 187 13.83 -27.72 -4.24
N THR A 188 13.91 -26.85 -3.24
CA THR A 188 14.98 -26.87 -2.24
C THR A 188 14.73 -27.95 -1.19
N PRO A 189 15.63 -28.95 -1.02
CA PRO A 189 15.47 -29.99 -0.02
C PRO A 189 15.38 -29.45 1.42
N GLY A 190 14.36 -29.90 2.14
CA GLY A 190 14.13 -29.49 3.54
C GLY A 190 13.44 -28.14 3.73
N SER A 191 13.10 -27.44 2.63
CA SER A 191 12.23 -26.27 2.69
C SER A 191 10.81 -26.68 3.05
N LEU A 192 10.12 -25.81 3.79
CA LEU A 192 8.75 -26.02 4.23
C LEU A 192 7.75 -25.45 3.23
N LEU A 193 6.66 -26.14 3.00
CA LEU A 193 5.49 -25.64 2.31
C LEU A 193 4.35 -25.51 3.30
N ILE A 194 4.03 -24.28 3.75
CA ILE A 194 2.94 -24.02 4.68
C ILE A 194 1.64 -23.87 3.90
N CYS A 195 0.68 -24.74 4.18
CA CYS A 195 -0.61 -24.82 3.50
C CYS A 195 -1.70 -24.18 4.37
N ASN A 196 -1.88 -22.87 4.23
CA ASN A 196 -2.89 -22.06 4.90
C ASN A 196 -4.18 -21.92 4.06
N GLY A 197 -5.11 -21.10 4.50
CA GLY A 197 -6.35 -20.76 3.81
C GLY A 197 -7.43 -21.83 3.90
N TYR A 198 -8.57 -21.57 3.26
CA TYR A 198 -9.68 -22.50 3.20
C TYR A 198 -9.35 -23.69 2.29
N LYS A 199 -9.55 -24.92 2.78
CA LYS A 199 -9.16 -26.14 2.07
C LYS A 199 -10.38 -27.01 1.78
N ASP A 200 -10.42 -27.50 0.56
CA ASP A 200 -11.29 -28.61 0.18
C ASP A 200 -10.47 -29.91 0.05
N ARG A 201 -11.17 -30.97 -0.28
CA ARG A 201 -10.59 -32.29 -0.42
C ARG A 201 -9.43 -32.33 -1.42
N GLU A 202 -9.61 -31.71 -2.59
CA GLU A 202 -8.61 -31.70 -3.66
C GLU A 202 -7.33 -30.99 -3.22
N TYR A 203 -7.46 -29.86 -2.49
CA TYR A 203 -6.32 -29.17 -1.90
C TYR A 203 -5.54 -30.10 -0.94
N VAL A 204 -6.24 -30.75 -0.02
CA VAL A 204 -5.65 -31.63 0.99
C VAL A 204 -4.96 -32.84 0.31
N GLU A 205 -5.63 -33.51 -0.60
CA GLU A 205 -5.07 -34.68 -1.32
C GLU A 205 -3.83 -34.26 -2.11
N THR A 206 -3.84 -33.12 -2.81
CA THR A 206 -2.68 -32.61 -3.58
C THR A 206 -1.50 -32.28 -2.66
N ALA A 207 -1.74 -31.58 -1.56
CA ALA A 207 -0.70 -31.27 -0.59
C ALA A 207 -0.09 -32.57 0.00
N MET A 208 -0.91 -33.55 0.37
CA MET A 208 -0.42 -34.81 0.92
C MET A 208 0.38 -35.62 -0.10
N LEU A 209 -0.07 -35.67 -1.37
CA LEU A 209 0.64 -36.38 -2.43
C LEU A 209 2.00 -35.78 -2.75
N SER A 210 2.20 -34.48 -2.53
CA SER A 210 3.49 -33.82 -2.76
C SER A 210 4.60 -34.32 -1.83
N GLN A 211 4.26 -34.96 -0.70
CA GLN A 211 5.25 -35.63 0.15
C GLN A 211 5.99 -36.74 -0.60
N ARG A 212 5.32 -37.42 -1.54
CA ARG A 212 5.94 -38.47 -2.40
C ARG A 212 6.92 -37.89 -3.42
N LEU A 213 6.85 -36.55 -3.67
CA LEU A 213 7.83 -35.83 -4.50
C LEU A 213 9.03 -35.32 -3.66
N GLY A 214 9.03 -35.60 -2.34
CA GLY A 214 10.10 -35.17 -1.45
C GLY A 214 9.88 -33.78 -0.84
N GLN A 215 8.72 -33.17 -1.06
CA GLN A 215 8.36 -31.89 -0.43
C GLN A 215 7.88 -32.09 1.01
N THR A 216 7.88 -31.01 1.79
CA THR A 216 7.45 -31.03 3.20
C THR A 216 6.23 -30.11 3.39
N PRO A 217 5.03 -30.50 2.90
CA PRO A 217 3.81 -29.73 3.11
C PRO A 217 3.33 -29.88 4.55
N ILE A 218 3.02 -28.77 5.21
CA ILE A 218 2.38 -28.73 6.52
C ILE A 218 0.98 -28.14 6.34
N ILE A 219 -0.05 -28.95 6.50
CA ILE A 219 -1.44 -28.54 6.34
C ILE A 219 -1.90 -27.91 7.64
N VAL A 220 -2.11 -26.59 7.63
CA VAL A 220 -2.55 -25.83 8.80
C VAL A 220 -4.08 -25.81 8.86
N LEU A 221 -4.63 -26.43 9.90
CA LEU A 221 -6.05 -26.49 10.16
C LEU A 221 -6.58 -25.12 10.63
N GLU A 222 -7.48 -24.56 9.87
CA GLU A 222 -8.10 -23.26 10.15
C GLU A 222 -9.59 -23.37 10.50
N GLN A 223 -10.18 -24.55 10.28
CA GLN A 223 -11.55 -24.90 10.63
C GLN A 223 -11.63 -26.36 11.12
N VAL A 224 -12.57 -26.65 12.00
CA VAL A 224 -12.73 -28.01 12.59
C VAL A 224 -13.10 -29.06 11.55
N GLU A 225 -13.86 -28.68 10.53
CA GLU A 225 -14.28 -29.56 9.42
C GLU A 225 -13.07 -30.03 8.56
N GLU A 226 -12.00 -29.28 8.52
CA GLU A 226 -10.79 -29.66 7.81
C GLU A 226 -10.10 -30.89 8.43
N VAL A 227 -10.32 -31.15 9.74
CA VAL A 227 -9.80 -32.34 10.43
C VAL A 227 -10.38 -33.61 9.80
N ASP A 228 -11.68 -33.64 9.55
CA ASP A 228 -12.35 -34.80 8.96
C ASP A 228 -11.89 -35.03 7.51
N LEU A 229 -11.67 -33.93 6.75
CA LEU A 229 -11.12 -34.00 5.37
C LEU A 229 -9.73 -34.64 5.35
N VAL A 230 -8.87 -34.23 6.28
CA VAL A 230 -7.48 -34.73 6.36
C VAL A 230 -7.47 -36.20 6.81
N ILE A 231 -8.27 -36.60 7.78
CA ILE A 231 -8.40 -37.98 8.22
C ILE A 231 -8.86 -38.88 7.04
N ALA A 232 -9.92 -38.46 6.33
CA ALA A 232 -10.42 -39.19 5.17
C ALA A 232 -9.36 -39.30 4.05
N ALA A 233 -8.64 -38.23 3.73
CA ALA A 233 -7.57 -38.23 2.74
C ALA A 233 -6.40 -39.14 3.17
N SER A 234 -6.01 -39.10 4.45
CA SER A 234 -4.97 -39.95 5.01
C SER A 234 -5.28 -41.45 4.84
N HIS A 235 -6.50 -41.85 5.20
CA HIS A 235 -6.95 -43.23 5.02
C HIS A 235 -6.99 -43.64 3.55
N GLN A 236 -7.50 -42.77 2.68
CA GLN A 236 -7.62 -43.10 1.25
C GLN A 236 -6.26 -43.21 0.56
N LEU A 237 -5.33 -42.30 0.84
CA LEU A 237 -4.02 -42.24 0.18
C LEU A 237 -2.96 -43.14 0.84
N GLY A 238 -3.20 -43.59 2.06
CA GLY A 238 -2.18 -44.29 2.86
C GLY A 238 -0.97 -43.43 3.14
N ILE A 239 -1.15 -42.11 3.29
CA ILE A 239 -0.12 -41.13 3.60
C ILE A 239 -0.42 -40.53 4.96
N LYS A 240 0.60 -40.47 5.83
CA LYS A 240 0.51 -39.78 7.10
C LYS A 240 0.74 -38.28 6.89
N PRO A 241 -0.24 -37.41 7.18
CA PRO A 241 -0.08 -35.97 6.95
C PRO A 241 0.87 -35.34 7.96
N ILE A 242 1.44 -34.17 7.63
CA ILE A 242 2.05 -33.26 8.59
C ILE A 242 1.05 -32.13 8.80
N LEU A 243 0.60 -31.95 10.04
CA LEU A 243 -0.48 -31.02 10.37
C LEU A 243 -0.01 -29.89 11.28
N GLY A 244 -0.67 -28.77 11.12
CA GLY A 244 -0.62 -27.65 12.05
C GLY A 244 -2.02 -27.25 12.49
N VAL A 245 -2.12 -26.53 13.61
CA VAL A 245 -3.33 -25.82 14.02
C VAL A 245 -3.07 -24.33 14.04
N ARG A 246 -3.98 -23.52 13.49
CA ARG A 246 -3.95 -22.08 13.64
C ARG A 246 -4.80 -21.69 14.85
N ALA A 247 -4.16 -21.09 15.86
CA ALA A 247 -4.85 -20.63 17.05
C ALA A 247 -5.35 -19.19 16.89
N LYS A 248 -6.60 -18.95 17.28
CA LYS A 248 -7.11 -17.60 17.54
C LYS A 248 -6.58 -17.16 18.89
N LEU A 249 -5.74 -16.12 18.90
CA LEU A 249 -5.21 -15.56 20.13
C LEU A 249 -6.17 -14.51 20.70
N SER A 250 -6.17 -14.36 22.02
CA SER A 250 -6.89 -13.29 22.72
C SER A 250 -6.23 -11.92 22.52
N THR A 251 -4.96 -11.92 22.22
CA THR A 251 -4.19 -10.71 21.90
C THR A 251 -4.77 -10.00 20.68
N GLN A 252 -5.18 -8.74 20.84
CA GLN A 252 -5.73 -7.94 19.76
C GLN A 252 -4.61 -7.19 19.04
N GLY A 253 -4.59 -7.31 17.70
CA GLY A 253 -3.74 -6.48 16.86
C GLY A 253 -4.12 -5.00 16.97
N MET A 254 -3.14 -4.12 16.83
CA MET A 254 -3.36 -2.67 16.76
C MET A 254 -3.37 -2.21 15.28
N GLY A 255 -4.06 -1.09 15.00
CA GLY A 255 -4.09 -0.47 13.68
C GLY A 255 -5.18 -1.01 12.76
N ARG A 256 -4.99 -0.83 11.45
CA ARG A 256 -6.02 -1.12 10.41
C ARG A 256 -6.43 -2.59 10.32
N TRP A 257 -5.55 -3.51 10.68
CA TRP A 257 -5.79 -4.96 10.66
C TRP A 257 -6.07 -5.56 12.04
N GLY A 258 -6.35 -4.72 13.06
CA GLY A 258 -6.65 -5.16 14.43
C GLY A 258 -7.86 -6.12 14.54
N THR A 259 -8.80 -6.04 13.58
CA THR A 259 -9.96 -6.95 13.49
C THR A 259 -9.63 -8.34 12.96
N SER A 260 -8.38 -8.59 12.54
CA SER A 260 -7.91 -9.89 12.05
C SER A 260 -7.59 -10.88 13.19
N THR A 261 -7.72 -10.47 14.45
CA THR A 261 -7.40 -11.23 15.66
C THR A 261 -8.57 -11.29 16.62
N GLY A 262 -8.45 -12.14 17.65
CA GLY A 262 -9.49 -12.39 18.64
C GLY A 262 -10.52 -13.44 18.21
N ASP A 263 -11.49 -13.72 19.06
CA ASP A 263 -12.48 -14.81 18.91
C ASP A 263 -13.28 -14.74 17.60
N ARG A 264 -13.45 -13.56 17.03
CA ARG A 264 -14.16 -13.33 15.77
C ARG A 264 -13.27 -13.27 14.54
N ALA A 265 -11.98 -13.61 14.66
CA ALA A 265 -11.10 -13.70 13.50
C ALA A 265 -11.69 -14.66 12.45
N LYS A 266 -11.55 -14.30 11.16
CA LYS A 266 -12.08 -15.08 10.04
C LYS A 266 -11.54 -16.51 10.02
N PHE A 267 -10.28 -16.71 10.37
CA PHE A 267 -9.57 -17.97 10.31
C PHE A 267 -8.94 -18.33 11.65
N GLY A 268 -8.73 -19.62 11.85
CA GLY A 268 -8.15 -20.22 13.03
C GLY A 268 -9.19 -20.82 13.96
N LEU A 269 -8.72 -21.64 14.88
CA LEU A 269 -9.50 -22.39 15.85
C LEU A 269 -9.48 -21.68 17.21
N THR A 270 -10.60 -21.61 17.87
CA THR A 270 -10.69 -21.26 19.29
C THR A 270 -10.10 -22.38 20.16
N ILE A 271 -9.80 -22.13 21.42
CA ILE A 271 -9.23 -23.14 22.29
C ILE A 271 -10.15 -24.40 22.41
N PRO A 272 -11.49 -24.28 22.54
CA PRO A 272 -12.38 -25.45 22.48
C PRO A 272 -12.28 -26.24 21.17
N GLU A 273 -12.18 -25.56 20.04
CA GLU A 273 -12.04 -26.18 18.71
C GLU A 273 -10.67 -26.86 18.54
N ILE A 274 -9.60 -26.31 19.11
CA ILE A 274 -8.27 -26.95 19.15
C ILE A 274 -8.36 -28.27 19.93
N ILE A 275 -9.00 -28.29 21.09
CA ILE A 275 -9.17 -29.50 21.86
C ILE A 275 -10.01 -30.53 21.09
N GLN A 276 -11.09 -30.09 20.42
CA GLN A 276 -11.89 -30.98 19.57
C GLN A 276 -11.04 -31.55 18.41
N ALA A 277 -10.17 -30.77 17.79
CA ALA A 277 -9.26 -31.26 16.75
C ALA A 277 -8.25 -32.28 17.29
N VAL A 278 -7.66 -32.04 18.46
CA VAL A 278 -6.76 -32.99 19.17
C VAL A 278 -7.48 -34.31 19.47
N ASP A 279 -8.72 -34.26 19.96
CA ASP A 279 -9.50 -35.48 20.28
C ASP A 279 -9.86 -36.27 19.02
N LYS A 280 -10.32 -35.62 17.95
CA LYS A 280 -10.57 -36.26 16.65
C LYS A 280 -9.30 -36.92 16.07
N LEU A 281 -8.17 -36.26 16.12
CA LEU A 281 -6.89 -36.79 15.63
C LEU A 281 -6.40 -37.96 16.48
N ARG A 282 -6.63 -37.93 17.81
CA ARG A 282 -6.35 -39.04 18.73
C ARG A 282 -7.18 -40.26 18.40
N ASP A 283 -8.50 -40.08 18.21
CA ASP A 283 -9.43 -41.16 17.88
C ASP A 283 -9.11 -41.81 16.51
N ALA A 284 -8.52 -41.06 15.60
CA ALA A 284 -8.08 -41.54 14.29
C ALA A 284 -6.63 -42.08 14.27
N ASP A 285 -5.94 -42.17 15.41
CA ASP A 285 -4.50 -42.56 15.52
C ASP A 285 -3.55 -41.67 14.70
N LEU A 286 -3.89 -40.39 14.59
CA LEU A 286 -3.14 -39.36 13.85
C LEU A 286 -2.66 -38.19 14.73
N LEU A 287 -2.73 -38.29 16.06
CA LEU A 287 -2.31 -37.17 16.92
C LEU A 287 -0.84 -36.80 16.77
N ASP A 288 0.03 -37.75 16.48
CA ASP A 288 1.45 -37.49 16.22
C ASP A 288 1.74 -36.81 14.86
N SER A 289 0.72 -36.73 13.98
CA SER A 289 0.75 -35.89 12.77
C SER A 289 0.65 -34.41 13.10
N LEU A 290 0.11 -34.00 14.24
CA LEU A 290 0.03 -32.63 14.70
C LEU A 290 1.41 -32.18 15.18
N GLN A 291 2.08 -31.34 14.38
CA GLN A 291 3.49 -30.99 14.57
C GLN A 291 3.73 -29.48 14.60
N LEU A 292 2.77 -28.66 14.15
CA LEU A 292 2.92 -27.21 14.04
C LEU A 292 1.80 -26.48 14.77
N MET A 293 2.17 -25.44 15.49
CA MET A 293 1.25 -24.41 15.94
C MET A 293 1.51 -23.13 15.18
N HIS A 294 0.45 -22.54 14.60
CA HIS A 294 0.49 -21.30 13.84
C HIS A 294 -0.42 -20.25 14.49
N PHE A 295 -0.03 -18.99 14.41
CA PHE A 295 -0.90 -17.87 14.69
C PHE A 295 -0.58 -16.68 13.77
N HIS A 296 -1.55 -15.78 13.61
CA HIS A 296 -1.34 -14.56 12.82
C HIS A 296 -2.08 -13.39 13.47
N ILE A 297 -1.34 -12.34 13.83
CA ILE A 297 -1.84 -11.17 14.58
C ILE A 297 -2.13 -9.96 13.70
N GLY A 298 -2.19 -10.14 12.39
CA GLY A 298 -2.45 -9.08 11.42
C GLY A 298 -1.22 -8.69 10.61
N SER A 299 -1.37 -7.67 9.76
CA SER A 299 -0.30 -7.12 8.93
C SER A 299 0.20 -5.80 9.51
N GLN A 300 1.44 -5.40 9.21
CA GLN A 300 2.00 -4.10 9.59
C GLN A 300 1.85 -3.80 11.10
N ILE A 301 2.35 -4.68 11.95
CA ILE A 301 2.30 -4.46 13.40
C ILE A 301 3.32 -3.37 13.76
N SER A 302 2.83 -2.26 14.29
CA SER A 302 3.65 -1.09 14.57
C SER A 302 4.31 -1.10 15.96
N ALA A 303 3.79 -1.90 16.90
CA ALA A 303 4.22 -1.91 18.28
C ALA A 303 4.75 -3.28 18.73
N ILE A 304 5.98 -3.33 19.25
CA ILE A 304 6.65 -4.56 19.67
C ILE A 304 5.93 -5.28 20.82
N ASN A 305 5.26 -4.55 21.72
CA ASN A 305 4.51 -5.15 22.83
C ASN A 305 3.40 -6.09 22.34
N VAL A 306 2.72 -5.77 21.24
CA VAL A 306 1.69 -6.66 20.65
C VAL A 306 2.29 -8.00 20.23
N ILE A 307 3.52 -7.98 19.69
CA ILE A 307 4.24 -9.20 19.30
C ILE A 307 4.61 -10.00 20.56
N LYS A 308 5.08 -9.33 21.63
CA LYS A 308 5.42 -9.98 22.91
C LYS A 308 4.21 -10.66 23.55
N ASP A 309 3.08 -9.97 23.63
CA ASP A 309 1.86 -10.51 24.22
C ASP A 309 1.38 -11.74 23.41
N ALA A 310 1.41 -11.64 22.07
CA ALA A 310 1.01 -12.74 21.20
C ALA A 310 1.94 -13.97 21.32
N ILE A 311 3.25 -13.76 21.35
CA ILE A 311 4.19 -14.90 21.47
C ILE A 311 4.11 -15.55 22.84
N GLN A 312 3.81 -14.78 23.90
CA GLN A 312 3.60 -15.32 25.25
C GLN A 312 2.37 -16.24 25.28
N GLU A 313 1.25 -15.84 24.72
CA GLU A 313 0.05 -16.67 24.62
C GLU A 313 0.32 -17.91 23.75
N ALA A 314 0.91 -17.73 22.58
CA ALA A 314 1.19 -18.80 21.63
C ALA A 314 2.18 -19.85 22.20
N SER A 315 3.20 -19.42 22.92
CA SER A 315 4.16 -20.34 23.56
C SER A 315 3.49 -21.24 24.59
N ARG A 316 2.51 -20.73 25.35
CA ARG A 316 1.72 -21.53 26.30
C ARG A 316 0.85 -22.56 25.56
N ILE A 317 0.17 -22.17 24.48
CA ILE A 317 -0.63 -23.11 23.68
C ILE A 317 0.28 -24.22 23.10
N TYR A 318 1.48 -23.86 22.60
CA TYR A 318 2.44 -24.82 22.05
C TYR A 318 2.84 -25.90 23.09
N VAL A 319 3.21 -25.50 24.30
CA VAL A 319 3.63 -26.47 25.34
C VAL A 319 2.47 -27.31 25.86
N GLU A 320 1.26 -26.77 25.90
CA GLU A 320 0.07 -27.54 26.27
C GLU A 320 -0.30 -28.57 25.20
N LEU A 321 -0.21 -28.24 23.88
CA LEU A 321 -0.38 -29.21 22.80
C LEU A 321 0.60 -30.39 22.89
N ALA A 322 1.87 -30.08 23.18
CA ALA A 322 2.88 -31.11 23.42
C ALA A 322 2.56 -31.96 24.63
N SER A 323 2.05 -31.36 25.71
CA SER A 323 1.62 -32.07 26.94
C SER A 323 0.40 -32.98 26.72
N LEU A 324 -0.48 -32.63 25.77
CA LEU A 324 -1.60 -33.45 25.34
C LEU A 324 -1.18 -34.64 24.45
N GLY A 325 0.08 -34.78 24.13
CA GLY A 325 0.67 -35.89 23.35
C GLY A 325 0.84 -35.62 21.85
N ALA A 326 0.65 -34.39 21.39
CA ALA A 326 0.98 -34.01 20.04
C ALA A 326 2.52 -33.98 19.81
N ASN A 327 2.99 -34.35 18.62
CA ASN A 327 4.41 -34.39 18.28
C ASN A 327 4.92 -33.03 17.79
N MET A 328 4.82 -32.04 18.66
CA MET A 328 5.12 -30.65 18.34
C MET A 328 6.58 -30.43 17.93
N LYS A 329 6.81 -29.84 16.75
CA LYS A 329 8.14 -29.58 16.17
C LYS A 329 8.33 -28.15 15.68
N TYR A 330 7.26 -27.45 15.33
CA TYR A 330 7.29 -26.17 14.68
C TYR A 330 6.39 -25.17 15.40
N LEU A 331 6.86 -23.94 15.51
CA LEU A 331 6.01 -22.80 15.85
C LEU A 331 6.14 -21.77 14.74
N ASP A 332 5.03 -21.49 14.06
CA ASP A 332 4.92 -20.46 13.05
C ASP A 332 4.27 -19.21 13.65
N VAL A 333 5.05 -18.17 13.77
CA VAL A 333 4.61 -16.87 14.32
C VAL A 333 3.84 -16.03 13.29
N GLY A 334 3.55 -16.60 12.12
CA GLY A 334 2.83 -15.93 11.05
C GLY A 334 3.54 -14.71 10.50
N GLY A 335 2.76 -13.79 9.96
CA GLY A 335 3.22 -12.50 9.47
C GLY A 335 3.13 -11.40 10.53
N GLY A 336 3.21 -10.15 10.04
CA GLY A 336 3.02 -8.98 10.90
C GLY A 336 4.29 -8.14 11.10
N LEU A 337 5.49 -8.66 10.79
CA LEU A 337 6.72 -7.86 10.80
C LEU A 337 6.55 -6.62 9.92
N GLY A 338 6.47 -5.44 10.56
CA GLY A 338 6.14 -4.19 9.90
C GLY A 338 7.30 -3.59 9.08
N VAL A 339 6.94 -2.65 8.23
CA VAL A 339 7.84 -1.78 7.47
C VAL A 339 7.68 -0.36 7.98
N ASP A 340 8.76 0.40 8.04
CA ASP A 340 8.78 1.80 8.47
C ASP A 340 8.62 2.70 7.25
N TYR A 341 7.38 2.98 6.86
CA TYR A 341 7.06 3.77 5.65
C TYR A 341 7.30 5.27 5.85
N ASP A 342 7.16 5.80 7.05
CA ASP A 342 7.35 7.22 7.34
C ASP A 342 8.74 7.56 7.92
N GLY A 343 9.56 6.54 8.21
CA GLY A 343 10.89 6.71 8.76
C GLY A 343 10.93 7.21 10.23
N SER A 344 9.79 7.19 10.95
CA SER A 344 9.72 7.76 12.30
C SER A 344 10.16 6.80 13.40
N GLN A 345 10.25 5.51 13.12
CA GLN A 345 10.57 4.44 14.08
C GLN A 345 9.66 4.47 15.32
N THR A 346 8.37 4.67 15.11
CA THR A 346 7.36 4.79 16.17
C THR A 346 6.26 3.77 16.03
N ASN A 347 5.31 3.76 16.96
CA ASN A 347 4.10 2.94 16.89
C ASN A 347 3.00 3.56 16.01
N PHE A 348 3.31 4.57 15.20
CA PHE A 348 2.39 5.11 14.20
C PHE A 348 2.03 4.01 13.17
N TYR A 349 0.81 4.00 12.62
CA TYR A 349 0.34 2.91 11.76
C TYR A 349 1.17 2.71 10.47
N ALA A 350 1.80 3.78 9.97
CA ALA A 350 2.72 3.73 8.81
C ALA A 350 4.18 3.49 9.22
N SER A 351 4.45 3.14 10.48
CA SER A 351 5.78 2.93 11.03
C SER A 351 5.84 1.67 11.91
N LYS A 352 6.96 1.47 12.59
CA LYS A 352 7.13 0.47 13.65
C LYS A 352 8.21 0.92 14.64
N ASN A 353 7.99 0.65 15.93
CA ASN A 353 8.89 1.06 16.99
C ASN A 353 9.98 0.02 17.34
N TYR A 354 10.26 -0.92 16.44
CA TYR A 354 11.22 -2.01 16.61
C TYR A 354 11.91 -2.36 15.30
N ASN A 355 13.07 -2.99 15.37
CA ASN A 355 13.78 -3.51 14.21
C ASN A 355 13.68 -5.04 14.11
N MET A 356 14.21 -5.63 13.03
CA MET A 356 14.20 -7.09 12.83
C MET A 356 14.92 -7.84 13.95
N GLN A 357 16.00 -7.27 14.52
CA GLN A 357 16.74 -7.93 15.59
C GLN A 357 15.93 -7.97 16.89
N ASN A 358 15.20 -6.89 17.22
CA ASN A 358 14.28 -6.89 18.37
C ASN A 358 13.21 -7.96 18.22
N TYR A 359 12.58 -8.02 17.03
CA TYR A 359 11.58 -9.03 16.68
C TYR A 359 12.11 -10.46 16.90
N ALA A 360 13.29 -10.78 16.34
CA ALA A 360 13.89 -12.10 16.48
C ALA A 360 14.28 -12.41 17.94
N ASN A 361 14.81 -11.42 18.67
CA ASN A 361 15.20 -11.59 20.06
C ASN A 361 14.01 -11.95 20.96
N ASP A 362 12.89 -11.24 20.83
CA ASP A 362 11.72 -11.43 21.69
C ASP A 362 11.07 -12.81 21.45
N ILE A 363 10.97 -13.24 20.17
CA ILE A 363 10.43 -14.57 19.83
C ILE A 363 11.32 -15.69 20.39
N VAL A 364 12.64 -15.60 20.17
CA VAL A 364 13.56 -16.66 20.59
C VAL A 364 13.65 -16.76 22.12
N ALA A 365 13.68 -15.62 22.83
CA ALA A 365 13.77 -15.58 24.27
C ALA A 365 12.54 -16.21 24.94
N GLU A 366 11.34 -15.76 24.55
CA GLU A 366 10.07 -16.23 25.13
C GLU A 366 9.90 -17.74 24.98
N LEU A 367 10.11 -18.26 23.76
CA LEU A 367 9.96 -19.69 23.51
C LEU A 367 10.97 -20.56 24.25
N LYS A 368 12.22 -20.09 24.35
CA LYS A 368 13.24 -20.78 25.14
C LYS A 368 12.79 -20.93 26.60
N ASP A 369 12.35 -19.83 27.19
CA ASP A 369 12.02 -19.78 28.62
C ASP A 369 10.75 -20.60 28.91
N THR A 370 9.71 -20.47 28.09
CA THR A 370 8.46 -21.23 28.26
C THR A 370 8.66 -22.73 28.05
N CYS A 371 9.44 -23.15 27.04
CA CYS A 371 9.73 -24.58 26.82
C CYS A 371 10.60 -25.15 27.93
N ALA A 372 11.56 -24.38 28.44
CA ALA A 372 12.41 -24.82 29.57
C ALA A 372 11.62 -25.01 30.86
N GLU A 373 10.67 -24.13 31.18
CA GLU A 373 9.79 -24.24 32.35
C GLU A 373 8.99 -25.56 32.35
N LYS A 374 8.53 -26.00 31.20
CA LYS A 374 7.72 -27.22 31.05
C LYS A 374 8.54 -28.45 30.63
N GLN A 375 9.85 -28.32 30.43
CA GLN A 375 10.74 -29.38 29.94
C GLN A 375 10.30 -29.96 28.57
N ILE A 376 9.69 -29.13 27.72
CA ILE A 376 9.31 -29.47 26.37
C ILE A 376 10.44 -29.09 25.39
N PRO A 377 10.75 -29.92 24.38
CA PRO A 377 11.70 -29.54 23.33
C PRO A 377 11.28 -28.25 22.62
N VAL A 378 12.25 -27.36 22.37
CA VAL A 378 11.98 -26.12 21.66
C VAL A 378 11.65 -26.40 20.19
N PRO A 379 10.72 -25.64 19.57
CA PRO A 379 10.38 -25.81 18.14
C PRO A 379 11.46 -25.26 17.18
N THR A 380 11.40 -25.70 15.93
CA THR A 380 11.87 -24.91 14.80
C THR A 380 10.98 -23.69 14.66
N LEU A 381 11.57 -22.49 14.63
CA LEU A 381 10.86 -21.23 14.46
C LEU A 381 10.56 -20.96 13.01
N ILE A 382 9.33 -20.55 12.69
CA ILE A 382 8.91 -20.13 11.36
C ILE A 382 8.33 -18.72 11.44
N SER A 383 8.55 -17.90 10.41
CA SER A 383 7.82 -16.64 10.23
C SER A 383 7.45 -16.41 8.78
N GLU A 384 6.26 -15.83 8.55
CA GLU A 384 5.69 -15.48 7.24
C GLU A 384 5.89 -13.98 6.94
N SER A 385 7.12 -13.50 6.91
CA SER A 385 7.47 -12.07 6.89
C SER A 385 7.42 -11.44 5.47
N GLY A 386 6.34 -11.69 4.69
CA GLY A 386 6.23 -11.27 3.30
C GLY A 386 6.46 -9.79 3.05
N ARG A 387 5.71 -8.92 3.75
CA ARG A 387 5.86 -7.45 3.63
C ARG A 387 7.27 -6.97 3.89
N ALA A 388 7.89 -7.43 4.96
CA ALA A 388 9.24 -7.03 5.35
C ALA A 388 10.31 -7.48 4.33
N ILE A 389 10.06 -8.53 3.57
CA ILE A 389 10.94 -9.03 2.51
C ILE A 389 10.69 -8.29 1.20
N ALA A 390 9.42 -8.18 0.76
CA ALA A 390 9.09 -7.72 -0.59
C ALA A 390 8.98 -6.19 -0.74
N SER A 391 8.64 -5.42 0.33
CA SER A 391 8.31 -3.99 0.17
C SER A 391 9.41 -3.16 -0.48
N HIS A 392 10.67 -3.37 -0.10
CA HIS A 392 11.80 -2.53 -0.54
C HIS A 392 12.29 -2.84 -1.96
N GLN A 393 11.92 -3.99 -2.51
CA GLN A 393 12.53 -4.52 -3.74
C GLN A 393 12.09 -3.79 -5.01
N SER A 394 11.03 -2.99 -4.96
CA SER A 394 10.53 -2.28 -6.14
C SER A 394 10.32 -0.80 -5.92
N VAL A 395 10.43 -0.06 -7.02
CA VAL A 395 10.13 1.36 -7.13
C VAL A 395 9.24 1.55 -8.35
N LEU A 396 8.09 2.19 -8.17
CA LEU A 396 7.20 2.56 -9.26
C LEU A 396 7.54 3.97 -9.73
N ILE A 397 7.94 4.11 -10.99
CA ILE A 397 8.28 5.39 -11.63
C ILE A 397 7.15 5.81 -12.55
N PHE A 398 6.75 7.06 -12.44
CA PHE A 398 5.76 7.69 -13.30
C PHE A 398 6.12 9.15 -13.57
N ASP A 399 5.59 9.73 -14.62
CA ASP A 399 5.83 11.12 -15.00
C ASP A 399 4.63 12.01 -14.72
N VAL A 400 4.93 13.28 -14.53
CA VAL A 400 3.92 14.35 -14.48
C VAL A 400 3.64 14.82 -15.90
N LEU A 401 2.37 14.84 -16.29
CA LEU A 401 1.92 15.21 -17.63
C LEU A 401 1.58 16.70 -17.73
N SER A 402 0.96 17.24 -16.69
CA SER A 402 0.52 18.63 -16.62
C SER A 402 0.20 19.03 -15.18
N THR A 403 -0.02 20.32 -14.97
CA THR A 403 -0.53 20.84 -13.70
C THR A 403 -1.78 21.69 -13.91
N SER A 404 -2.62 21.74 -12.89
CA SER A 404 -3.71 22.70 -12.76
C SER A 404 -3.46 23.53 -11.52
N ASP A 405 -3.13 24.79 -11.74
CA ASP A 405 -2.81 25.72 -10.66
C ASP A 405 -4.01 26.58 -10.31
N VAL A 406 -4.14 26.91 -9.03
CA VAL A 406 -5.07 27.96 -8.62
C VAL A 406 -4.57 29.29 -9.21
N PRO A 407 -5.46 30.12 -9.82
CA PRO A 407 -5.06 31.39 -10.42
C PRO A 407 -4.30 32.29 -9.43
N ARG A 408 -3.08 32.68 -9.80
CA ARG A 408 -2.20 33.54 -8.99
C ARG A 408 -1.99 34.92 -9.63
N ASP A 409 -2.85 35.29 -10.59
CA ASP A 409 -2.80 36.56 -11.26
C ASP A 409 -3.03 37.70 -10.29
N ASN A 410 -2.35 38.83 -10.47
CA ASN A 410 -2.64 40.05 -9.74
C ASN A 410 -4.08 40.50 -10.09
N PRO A 411 -4.97 40.59 -9.10
CA PRO A 411 -6.36 40.94 -9.39
C PRO A 411 -6.48 42.38 -9.89
N GLU A 412 -7.35 42.57 -10.88
CA GLU A 412 -7.66 43.91 -11.40
C GLU A 412 -8.64 44.65 -10.48
N PRO A 413 -8.48 45.97 -10.27
CA PRO A 413 -9.43 46.76 -9.52
C PRO A 413 -10.82 46.73 -10.16
N PRO A 414 -11.89 46.94 -9.37
CA PRO A 414 -13.25 47.04 -9.89
C PRO A 414 -13.38 48.17 -10.91
N LYS A 415 -14.24 47.94 -11.94
CA LYS A 415 -14.61 48.94 -12.94
C LYS A 415 -15.95 49.56 -12.56
N GLU A 416 -16.19 50.83 -13.03
CA GLU A 416 -17.46 51.48 -12.82
C GLU A 416 -18.62 50.66 -13.38
N GLY A 417 -19.67 50.44 -12.54
CA GLY A 417 -20.85 49.67 -12.90
C GLY A 417 -20.75 48.15 -12.67
N GLU A 418 -19.63 47.66 -12.15
CA GLU A 418 -19.53 46.26 -11.71
C GLU A 418 -20.32 46.01 -10.41
N SER A 419 -20.71 44.75 -10.15
CA SER A 419 -21.48 44.35 -8.99
C SER A 419 -20.80 44.73 -7.67
N PRO A 420 -21.56 45.21 -6.64
CA PRO A 420 -20.98 45.54 -5.34
C PRO A 420 -20.15 44.45 -4.67
N VAL A 421 -20.48 43.17 -4.90
CA VAL A 421 -19.74 42.06 -4.33
C VAL A 421 -18.29 42.01 -4.83
N ILE A 422 -18.01 42.52 -6.03
CA ILE A 422 -16.64 42.65 -6.54
C ILE A 422 -15.88 43.74 -5.82
N ASN A 423 -16.56 44.88 -5.49
CA ASN A 423 -15.94 45.94 -4.73
C ASN A 423 -15.60 45.45 -3.28
N TYR A 424 -16.49 44.70 -2.64
CA TYR A 424 -16.25 44.15 -1.31
C TYR A 424 -15.06 43.17 -1.31
N LEU A 425 -14.96 42.25 -2.29
CA LEU A 425 -13.82 41.38 -2.41
C LEU A 425 -12.52 42.15 -2.68
N TRP A 426 -12.55 43.23 -3.46
CA TRP A 426 -11.37 44.07 -3.70
C TRP A 426 -10.92 44.78 -2.43
N GLU A 427 -11.84 45.37 -1.66
CA GLU A 427 -11.58 46.04 -0.38
C GLU A 427 -11.00 45.02 0.63
N THR A 428 -11.57 43.81 0.70
CA THR A 428 -11.05 42.70 1.50
C THR A 428 -9.61 42.40 1.11
N TYR A 429 -9.35 42.16 -0.18
CA TYR A 429 -7.99 41.85 -0.69
C TYR A 429 -6.98 42.94 -0.29
N GLN A 430 -7.32 44.19 -0.45
CA GLN A 430 -6.41 45.30 -0.09
C GLN A 430 -6.13 45.36 1.41
N SER A 431 -7.12 45.11 2.24
CA SER A 431 -7.09 45.30 3.70
C SER A 431 -6.44 44.15 4.47
N ILE A 432 -6.28 42.95 3.86
CA ILE A 432 -5.65 41.77 4.51
C ILE A 432 -4.25 42.12 5.03
N ASN A 433 -4.02 41.89 6.32
CA ASN A 433 -2.73 42.02 6.99
C ASN A 433 -2.57 40.98 8.13
N LYS A 434 -1.46 41.03 8.88
CA LYS A 434 -1.12 40.06 9.94
C LYS A 434 -2.07 40.08 11.15
N GLU A 435 -2.88 41.12 11.31
CA GLU A 435 -3.76 41.30 12.46
C GLU A 435 -5.18 40.82 12.17
N ASN A 436 -5.62 40.83 10.90
CA ASN A 436 -7.01 40.62 10.50
C ASN A 436 -7.22 39.44 9.51
N TYR A 437 -6.20 38.65 9.16
CA TYR A 437 -6.26 37.64 8.11
C TYR A 437 -7.35 36.55 8.34
N GLN A 438 -7.69 36.22 9.59
CA GLN A 438 -8.74 35.25 9.92
C GLN A 438 -10.13 35.80 9.59
N GLU A 439 -10.43 37.02 10.06
CA GLU A 439 -11.69 37.71 9.79
C GLU A 439 -11.89 37.86 8.28
N PHE A 440 -10.87 38.34 7.57
CA PHE A 440 -10.95 38.58 6.14
C PHE A 440 -10.98 37.29 5.31
N TYR A 441 -10.57 36.16 5.84
CA TYR A 441 -10.80 34.85 5.20
C TYR A 441 -12.29 34.50 5.18
N HIS A 442 -13.01 34.74 6.30
CA HIS A 442 -14.44 34.54 6.39
C HIS A 442 -15.19 35.50 5.46
N ASP A 443 -14.82 36.78 5.45
CA ASP A 443 -15.41 37.78 4.55
C ASP A 443 -15.22 37.39 3.08
N ALA A 444 -14.00 37.02 2.68
CA ALA A 444 -13.72 36.59 1.31
C ALA A 444 -14.54 35.35 0.92
N THR A 445 -14.69 34.39 1.82
CA THR A 445 -15.51 33.18 1.61
C THR A 445 -16.98 33.54 1.46
N GLN A 446 -17.50 34.38 2.33
CA GLN A 446 -18.89 34.86 2.29
C GLN A 446 -19.19 35.59 0.97
N PHE A 447 -18.31 36.50 0.55
CA PHE A 447 -18.50 37.27 -0.70
C PHE A 447 -18.39 36.38 -1.94
N LYS A 448 -17.54 35.33 -1.92
CA LYS A 448 -17.52 34.32 -2.98
C LYS A 448 -18.85 33.59 -3.09
N GLU A 449 -19.42 33.13 -1.97
CA GLU A 449 -20.71 32.47 -1.91
C GLU A 449 -21.83 33.40 -2.39
N GLU A 450 -21.80 34.68 -1.99
CA GLU A 450 -22.74 35.70 -2.47
C GLU A 450 -22.61 35.87 -3.99
N ALA A 451 -21.41 35.93 -4.54
CA ALA A 451 -21.19 36.05 -5.99
C ALA A 451 -21.77 34.83 -6.75
N ILE A 452 -21.58 33.60 -6.22
CA ILE A 452 -22.18 32.38 -6.78
C ILE A 452 -23.70 32.44 -6.72
N SER A 453 -24.27 32.84 -5.58
CA SER A 453 -25.73 32.98 -5.42
C SER A 453 -26.32 34.01 -6.40
N ARG A 454 -25.71 35.18 -6.54
CA ARG A 454 -26.14 36.22 -7.48
C ARG A 454 -26.03 35.78 -8.93
N PHE A 455 -24.99 35.00 -9.26
CA PHE A 455 -24.86 34.38 -10.60
C PHE A 455 -26.00 33.39 -10.88
N ASN A 456 -26.31 32.52 -9.92
CA ASN A 456 -27.40 31.53 -10.04
C ASN A 456 -28.78 32.18 -10.19
N LEU A 457 -28.98 33.37 -9.63
CA LEU A 457 -30.19 34.20 -9.80
C LEU A 457 -30.18 35.01 -11.08
N GLY A 458 -29.15 34.93 -11.94
CA GLY A 458 -29.04 35.70 -13.20
C GLY A 458 -28.71 37.17 -12.99
N ILE A 459 -28.34 37.61 -11.78
CA ILE A 459 -27.99 39.00 -11.46
C ILE A 459 -26.55 39.30 -11.86
N LEU A 460 -25.64 38.35 -11.62
CA LEU A 460 -24.22 38.49 -11.94
C LEU A 460 -23.91 37.84 -13.29
N ARG A 461 -23.08 38.49 -14.11
CA ARG A 461 -22.64 37.91 -15.39
C ARG A 461 -21.45 36.94 -15.17
N LEU A 462 -21.23 36.01 -16.10
CA LEU A 462 -20.13 35.03 -16.00
C LEU A 462 -18.74 35.67 -15.85
N ARG A 463 -18.50 36.80 -16.54
CA ARG A 463 -17.21 37.53 -16.40
C ARG A 463 -17.03 38.16 -15.03
N GLU A 464 -18.12 38.64 -14.42
CA GLU A 464 -18.10 39.22 -13.08
C GLU A 464 -17.90 38.12 -12.03
N ARG A 465 -18.56 36.96 -12.19
CA ARG A 465 -18.32 35.79 -11.35
C ARG A 465 -16.85 35.32 -11.43
N ALA A 466 -16.29 35.22 -12.64
CA ALA A 466 -14.89 34.86 -12.82
C ALA A 466 -13.92 35.86 -12.15
N LYS A 467 -14.27 37.16 -12.14
CA LYS A 467 -13.47 38.18 -11.45
C LYS A 467 -13.58 38.05 -9.93
N ALA A 468 -14.80 37.80 -9.41
CA ALA A 468 -15.00 37.54 -7.98
C ALA A 468 -14.21 36.30 -7.49
N GLU A 469 -14.25 35.22 -8.24
CA GLU A 469 -13.47 34.02 -7.92
C GLU A 469 -11.95 34.27 -7.94
N ARG A 470 -11.44 35.02 -8.91
CA ARG A 470 -9.99 35.43 -8.93
C ARG A 470 -9.62 36.29 -7.74
N LEU A 471 -10.47 37.24 -7.35
CA LEU A 471 -10.25 38.05 -6.15
C LEU A 471 -10.24 37.20 -4.86
N TYR A 472 -11.16 36.26 -4.75
CA TYR A 472 -11.15 35.31 -3.64
C TYR A 472 -9.85 34.51 -3.57
N TRP A 473 -9.37 33.95 -4.69
CA TRP A 473 -8.10 33.24 -4.72
C TRP A 473 -6.90 34.13 -4.38
N ALA A 474 -6.93 35.39 -4.80
CA ALA A 474 -5.89 36.36 -4.41
C ALA A 474 -5.92 36.66 -2.89
N CYS A 475 -7.11 36.74 -2.28
CA CYS A 475 -7.23 36.83 -0.82
C CYS A 475 -6.64 35.60 -0.13
N CYS A 476 -7.01 34.40 -0.57
CA CYS A 476 -6.49 33.14 -0.04
C CYS A 476 -4.95 33.05 -0.14
N GLN A 477 -4.37 33.46 -1.29
CA GLN A 477 -2.93 33.47 -1.45
C GLN A 477 -2.24 34.42 -0.47
N LYS A 478 -2.76 35.64 -0.32
CA LYS A 478 -2.19 36.64 0.61
C LYS A 478 -2.29 36.18 2.06
N ILE A 479 -3.38 35.50 2.43
CA ILE A 479 -3.57 34.89 3.75
C ILE A 479 -2.59 33.73 3.95
N LEU A 480 -2.45 32.84 2.98
CA LEU A 480 -1.51 31.72 3.03
C LEU A 480 -0.06 32.22 3.21
N ASP A 481 0.34 33.30 2.52
CA ASP A 481 1.66 33.90 2.67
C ASP A 481 1.89 34.50 4.06
N ILE A 482 0.83 34.99 4.72
CA ILE A 482 0.89 35.45 6.10
C ILE A 482 1.03 34.27 7.06
N ILE A 483 0.21 33.23 6.91
CA ILE A 483 0.21 32.03 7.78
C ILE A 483 1.58 31.33 7.77
N ARG A 484 2.21 31.24 6.61
CA ARG A 484 3.54 30.62 6.47
C ARG A 484 4.66 31.30 7.25
N GLN A 485 4.43 32.55 7.69
CA GLN A 485 5.35 33.31 8.55
C GLN A 485 5.06 33.11 10.05
N HIS A 486 4.01 32.39 10.43
CA HIS A 486 3.64 32.15 11.79
C HIS A 486 3.97 30.72 12.25
N ASP A 487 4.35 30.56 13.51
CA ASP A 487 4.61 29.23 14.10
C ASP A 487 3.31 28.44 14.41
N TYR A 488 2.15 29.08 14.33
CA TYR A 488 0.83 28.51 14.60
C TYR A 488 -0.14 28.82 13.49
N VAL A 489 -0.83 27.79 13.01
CA VAL A 489 -1.93 27.91 12.04
C VAL A 489 -3.24 27.71 12.79
N PRO A 490 -4.19 28.65 12.70
CA PRO A 490 -5.54 28.45 13.26
C PRO A 490 -6.24 27.25 12.61
N ASP A 491 -7.00 26.50 13.41
CA ASP A 491 -7.71 25.27 12.96
C ASP A 491 -8.58 25.51 11.70
N GLU A 492 -9.21 26.69 11.60
CA GLU A 492 -10.06 27.10 10.47
C GLU A 492 -9.30 27.30 9.15
N LEU A 493 -7.97 27.45 9.22
CA LEU A 493 -7.09 27.69 8.08
C LEU A 493 -6.16 26.51 7.79
N GLU A 494 -6.28 25.42 8.54
CA GLU A 494 -5.48 24.21 8.29
C GLU A 494 -5.70 23.64 6.89
N ASP A 495 -6.92 23.69 6.38
CA ASP A 495 -7.26 23.22 5.03
C ASP A 495 -6.88 24.19 3.91
N LEU A 496 -6.48 25.44 4.23
CA LEU A 496 -6.20 26.45 3.21
C LEU A 496 -5.01 26.03 2.31
N GLU A 497 -4.00 25.40 2.87
CA GLU A 497 -2.86 24.90 2.10
C GLU A 497 -3.28 23.83 1.07
N LYS A 498 -4.18 22.94 1.46
CA LYS A 498 -4.77 21.93 0.58
C LYS A 498 -5.65 22.56 -0.50
N ILE A 499 -6.46 23.54 -0.15
CA ILE A 499 -7.35 24.28 -1.08
C ILE A 499 -6.52 25.04 -2.15
N MET A 500 -5.36 25.56 -1.75
CA MET A 500 -4.46 26.33 -2.61
C MET A 500 -3.42 25.47 -3.32
N ALA A 501 -3.42 24.14 -3.10
CA ALA A 501 -2.47 23.24 -3.72
C ALA A 501 -2.74 23.09 -5.23
N SER A 502 -1.68 22.97 -5.99
CA SER A 502 -1.75 22.63 -7.41
C SER A 502 -2.10 21.16 -7.58
N ILE A 503 -2.81 20.83 -8.64
CA ILE A 503 -3.06 19.43 -9.03
C ILE A 503 -2.00 19.04 -10.06
N TYR A 504 -1.20 18.02 -9.75
CA TYR A 504 -0.22 17.43 -10.65
C TYR A 504 -0.83 16.17 -11.26
N TYR A 505 -1.13 16.20 -12.57
CA TYR A 505 -1.66 15.03 -13.28
C TYR A 505 -0.52 14.08 -13.62
N ILE A 506 -0.62 12.86 -13.11
CA ILE A 506 0.40 11.82 -13.24
C ILE A 506 -0.03 10.72 -14.21
N ASN A 507 0.92 10.23 -15.00
CA ASN A 507 0.73 9.11 -15.91
C ASN A 507 0.72 7.80 -15.10
N LEU A 508 -0.40 7.51 -14.45
CA LEU A 508 -0.58 6.36 -13.56
C LEU A 508 -2.08 6.06 -13.41
N SER A 509 -2.43 4.85 -13.01
CA SER A 509 -3.68 4.51 -12.34
C SER A 509 -3.39 4.11 -10.90
N VAL A 510 -3.92 4.87 -9.94
CA VAL A 510 -3.80 4.55 -8.50
C VAL A 510 -4.51 3.23 -8.20
N PHE A 511 -5.64 2.95 -8.86
CA PHE A 511 -6.40 1.71 -8.70
C PHE A 511 -5.61 0.48 -9.12
N GLN A 512 -4.83 0.58 -10.19
CA GLN A 512 -4.01 -0.53 -10.70
C GLN A 512 -2.70 -0.69 -9.92
N SER A 513 -2.01 0.40 -9.61
CA SER A 513 -0.62 0.34 -9.16
C SER A 513 -0.41 0.63 -7.67
N ALA A 514 -1.39 1.25 -7.01
CA ALA A 514 -1.33 1.62 -5.59
C ALA A 514 -2.70 1.48 -4.90
N PRO A 515 -3.38 0.32 -5.02
CA PRO A 515 -4.74 0.14 -4.53
C PRO A 515 -4.89 0.41 -3.03
N ASP A 516 -3.88 0.14 -2.21
CA ASP A 516 -3.94 0.40 -0.77
C ASP A 516 -3.96 1.90 -0.44
N CYS A 517 -3.50 2.79 -1.34
CA CYS A 517 -3.60 4.23 -1.12
C CYS A 517 -5.06 4.68 -1.00
N TRP A 518 -5.93 4.25 -1.92
CA TRP A 518 -7.33 4.65 -1.94
C TRP A 518 -8.22 3.76 -1.06
N ALA A 519 -7.93 2.44 -1.01
CA ALA A 519 -8.79 1.48 -0.31
C ALA A 519 -8.66 1.54 1.21
N ILE A 520 -7.47 1.79 1.72
CA ILE A 520 -7.17 1.76 3.16
C ILE A 520 -6.28 2.91 3.63
N ASP A 521 -6.11 3.97 2.84
CA ASP A 521 -5.21 5.10 3.12
C ASP A 521 -3.78 4.68 3.53
N GLN A 522 -3.22 3.63 2.93
CA GLN A 522 -1.83 3.25 3.17
C GLN A 522 -0.91 4.36 2.66
N LEU A 523 0.01 4.79 3.49
CA LEU A 523 1.02 5.76 3.11
C LEU A 523 2.22 5.06 2.49
N PHE A 524 2.72 5.62 1.38
CA PHE A 524 3.97 5.23 0.75
C PHE A 524 4.89 6.45 0.63
N PRO A 525 6.22 6.28 0.71
CA PRO A 525 7.14 7.33 0.34
C PRO A 525 6.98 7.68 -1.13
N ILE A 526 6.67 8.94 -1.43
CA ILE A 526 6.54 9.48 -2.79
C ILE A 526 7.35 10.76 -2.88
N MET A 527 8.23 10.86 -3.89
CA MET A 527 9.06 12.04 -4.10
C MET A 527 9.55 12.13 -5.56
N PRO A 528 9.98 13.31 -6.02
CA PRO A 528 10.73 13.43 -7.28
C PRO A 528 12.02 12.59 -7.22
N ILE A 529 12.41 11.98 -8.35
CA ILE A 529 13.65 11.20 -8.40
C ILE A 529 14.85 12.03 -8.93
N HIS A 530 14.63 13.29 -9.25
CA HIS A 530 15.65 14.24 -9.70
C HIS A 530 15.27 15.67 -9.29
N ARG A 531 16.15 16.65 -9.54
CA ARG A 531 16.02 18.06 -9.12
C ARG A 531 16.01 18.25 -7.60
N LEU A 532 16.60 17.32 -6.85
CA LEU A 532 16.61 17.36 -5.39
C LEU A 532 17.71 18.29 -4.83
N ASP A 533 18.51 18.90 -5.70
CA ASP A 533 19.41 20.02 -5.43
C ASP A 533 18.73 21.40 -5.59
N GLU A 534 17.45 21.41 -6.00
CA GLU A 534 16.60 22.61 -6.14
C GLU A 534 15.53 22.65 -5.04
N GLU A 535 15.14 23.86 -4.61
CA GLU A 535 14.03 24.03 -3.64
C GLU A 535 12.68 23.73 -4.29
N PRO A 536 11.87 22.79 -3.74
CA PRO A 536 10.52 22.51 -4.23
C PRO A 536 9.54 23.59 -3.72
N THR A 537 9.30 24.61 -4.53
CA THR A 537 8.54 25.81 -4.16
C THR A 537 7.03 25.66 -4.28
N GLN A 538 6.53 24.58 -4.91
CA GLN A 538 5.10 24.31 -5.08
C GLN A 538 4.59 23.35 -4.03
N ARG A 539 3.26 23.37 -3.81
CA ARG A 539 2.52 22.40 -3.01
C ARG A 539 1.50 21.76 -3.92
N GLY A 540 1.44 20.43 -3.95
CA GLY A 540 0.55 19.74 -4.86
C GLY A 540 -0.05 18.47 -4.28
N ILE A 541 -1.15 18.06 -4.89
CA ILE A 541 -1.71 16.72 -4.82
C ILE A 541 -1.47 16.02 -6.16
N LEU A 542 -1.44 14.71 -6.18
CA LEU A 542 -1.26 13.92 -7.38
C LEU A 542 -2.61 13.37 -7.82
N ALA A 543 -3.02 13.62 -9.08
CA ALA A 543 -4.22 13.07 -9.68
C ALA A 543 -3.84 12.13 -10.82
N ASP A 544 -4.41 10.93 -10.85
CA ASP A 544 -4.15 9.93 -11.86
C ASP A 544 -4.90 10.17 -13.18
N LEU A 545 -4.79 9.24 -14.14
CA LEU A 545 -5.44 9.32 -15.45
C LEU A 545 -6.90 8.87 -15.45
N THR A 546 -7.36 8.25 -14.37
CA THR A 546 -8.73 7.73 -14.32
C THR A 546 -9.74 8.88 -14.22
N CYS A 547 -10.95 8.67 -14.68
CA CYS A 547 -12.01 9.67 -14.58
C CYS A 547 -12.71 9.67 -13.20
N ASP A 548 -12.27 8.81 -12.28
CA ASP A 548 -12.82 8.71 -10.93
C ASP A 548 -12.19 9.74 -9.99
N SER A 549 -13.00 10.36 -9.14
CA SER A 549 -12.56 11.36 -8.16
C SER A 549 -11.64 10.79 -7.09
N ASP A 550 -11.66 9.45 -6.86
CA ASP A 550 -10.77 8.76 -5.93
C ASP A 550 -9.40 8.44 -6.55
N GLY A 551 -9.23 8.64 -7.86
CA GLY A 551 -7.96 8.48 -8.58
C GLY A 551 -6.95 9.58 -8.24
N LYS A 552 -6.60 9.71 -6.97
CA LYS A 552 -5.68 10.74 -6.47
C LYS A 552 -4.88 10.25 -5.27
N ILE A 553 -3.74 10.90 -5.05
CA ILE A 553 -2.96 10.77 -3.82
C ILE A 553 -2.89 12.17 -3.19
N ASP A 554 -3.58 12.36 -2.09
CA ASP A 554 -3.66 13.59 -1.31
C ASP A 554 -3.33 13.37 0.18
N ARG A 555 -2.61 12.25 0.45
CA ARG A 555 -2.10 11.89 1.78
C ARG A 555 -0.67 11.40 1.63
N PHE A 556 0.26 12.09 2.27
CA PHE A 556 1.69 11.85 2.17
C PHE A 556 2.30 11.59 3.54
N ILE A 557 3.45 10.91 3.56
CA ILE A 557 4.18 10.65 4.80
C ILE A 557 4.63 11.96 5.46
N ASP A 558 4.51 11.99 6.79
CA ASP A 558 5.13 12.99 7.65
C ASP A 558 5.59 12.31 8.95
N LEU A 559 6.32 13.02 9.81
CA LEU A 559 6.82 12.46 11.07
C LEU A 559 5.68 12.21 12.06
N ARG A 560 5.19 10.98 12.15
CA ARG A 560 4.05 10.55 12.99
C ARG A 560 2.73 11.24 12.63
N ASP A 561 2.63 11.73 11.40
CA ASP A 561 1.46 12.45 10.92
C ASP A 561 1.26 12.22 9.42
N VAL A 562 0.26 12.84 8.84
CA VAL A 562 -0.08 12.77 7.42
C VAL A 562 -0.11 14.19 6.87
N LYS A 563 0.69 14.46 5.83
CA LYS A 563 0.59 15.71 5.07
C LYS A 563 -0.54 15.59 4.04
N SER A 564 -1.30 16.65 3.84
CA SER A 564 -2.34 16.74 2.82
C SER A 564 -1.83 17.21 1.45
N VAL A 565 -0.58 17.65 1.38
CA VAL A 565 0.08 18.12 0.17
C VAL A 565 1.53 17.65 0.14
N LEU A 566 2.10 17.52 -1.05
CA LEU A 566 3.51 17.20 -1.29
C LEU A 566 4.24 18.44 -1.80
N GLU A 567 5.45 18.65 -1.33
CA GLU A 567 6.35 19.65 -1.83
C GLU A 567 6.90 19.21 -3.18
N LEU A 568 6.75 20.05 -4.21
CA LEU A 568 7.08 19.75 -5.60
C LEU A 568 7.76 20.92 -6.29
N HIS A 569 8.51 20.65 -7.34
CA HIS A 569 9.10 21.69 -8.19
C HIS A 569 8.06 22.21 -9.20
N PRO A 570 8.16 23.47 -9.65
CA PRO A 570 7.34 23.96 -10.73
C PRO A 570 7.45 23.06 -11.96
N PHE A 571 6.30 22.64 -12.51
CA PHE A 571 6.25 21.85 -13.73
C PHE A 571 6.63 22.73 -14.93
N GLN A 572 7.50 22.23 -15.80
CA GLN A 572 7.94 22.90 -17.02
C GLN A 572 7.52 22.05 -18.23
N PRO A 573 6.58 22.54 -19.06
CA PRO A 573 6.15 21.79 -20.23
C PRO A 573 7.32 21.51 -21.20
N GLY A 574 7.47 20.22 -21.56
CA GLY A 574 8.55 19.75 -22.43
C GLY A 574 9.82 19.28 -21.71
N GLU A 575 9.90 19.49 -20.39
CA GLU A 575 10.95 18.89 -19.56
C GLU A 575 10.41 17.69 -18.78
N PRO A 576 11.18 16.59 -18.66
CA PRO A 576 10.72 15.44 -17.90
C PRO A 576 10.64 15.77 -16.41
N TYR A 577 9.55 15.37 -15.76
CA TYR A 577 9.43 15.44 -14.30
C TYR A 577 8.97 14.09 -13.78
N TYR A 578 9.93 13.30 -13.29
CA TYR A 578 9.70 11.92 -12.85
C TYR A 578 9.54 11.84 -11.34
N MET A 579 8.53 11.09 -10.94
CA MET A 579 8.22 10.78 -9.55
C MET A 579 8.49 9.30 -9.28
N GLY A 580 8.87 8.99 -8.05
CA GLY A 580 9.01 7.62 -7.55
C GLY A 580 8.07 7.36 -6.40
N MET A 581 7.39 6.21 -6.41
CA MET A 581 6.73 5.62 -5.25
C MET A 581 7.57 4.44 -4.78
N PHE A 582 7.98 4.48 -3.50
CA PHE A 582 8.91 3.53 -2.92
C PHE A 582 8.20 2.59 -1.93
N LEU A 583 8.85 1.48 -1.58
CA LEU A 583 8.37 0.48 -0.62
C LEU A 583 7.04 -0.19 -1.00
N ASN A 584 6.71 -0.20 -2.28
CA ASN A 584 5.44 -0.69 -2.83
C ASN A 584 5.48 -2.14 -3.32
N GLY A 585 6.59 -2.89 -3.11
CA GLY A 585 6.77 -4.25 -3.62
C GLY A 585 5.88 -5.32 -2.97
N ALA A 586 5.16 -4.99 -1.91
CA ALA A 586 4.26 -5.89 -1.22
C ALA A 586 2.79 -5.52 -1.52
N TYR A 587 2.02 -6.48 -2.02
CA TYR A 587 0.57 -6.45 -2.29
C TYR A 587 0.12 -5.57 -3.47
N GLN A 588 0.77 -4.45 -3.77
CA GLN A 588 0.22 -3.45 -4.69
C GLN A 588 -0.01 -3.99 -6.12
N GLU A 589 0.96 -4.67 -6.69
CA GLU A 589 0.86 -5.20 -8.06
C GLU A 589 -0.26 -6.23 -8.25
N ILE A 590 -0.51 -7.04 -7.22
CA ILE A 590 -1.42 -8.19 -7.30
C ILE A 590 -2.85 -7.87 -6.84
N MET A 591 -3.06 -6.73 -6.18
CA MET A 591 -4.37 -6.27 -5.71
C MET A 591 -4.94 -5.15 -6.58
N GLY A 592 -4.25 -4.78 -7.65
CA GLY A 592 -4.70 -3.78 -8.61
C GLY A 592 -6.00 -4.17 -9.32
N ASN A 593 -6.73 -3.18 -9.82
CA ASN A 593 -7.92 -3.39 -10.61
C ASN A 593 -7.90 -2.55 -11.90
N LEU A 594 -8.68 -2.99 -12.89
CA LEU A 594 -8.71 -2.43 -14.24
C LEU A 594 -9.66 -1.23 -14.39
N HIS A 595 -9.74 -0.35 -13.39
CA HIS A 595 -10.59 0.84 -13.50
C HIS A 595 -10.21 1.66 -14.74
N ASN A 596 -11.20 2.03 -15.56
CA ASN A 596 -11.05 2.64 -16.89
C ASN A 596 -10.17 1.83 -17.87
N LEU A 597 -9.97 0.52 -17.64
CA LEU A 597 -9.14 -0.38 -18.43
C LEU A 597 -7.65 0.05 -18.51
N PHE A 598 -7.14 0.73 -17.50
CA PHE A 598 -5.70 0.83 -17.30
C PHE A 598 -5.19 -0.50 -16.76
N GLY A 599 -4.34 -1.17 -17.53
CA GLY A 599 -3.79 -2.48 -17.20
C GLY A 599 -2.49 -2.43 -16.40
N ASP A 600 -1.83 -3.58 -16.31
CA ASP A 600 -0.54 -3.71 -15.62
C ASP A 600 0.51 -2.77 -16.22
N THR A 601 1.39 -2.25 -15.37
CA THR A 601 2.49 -1.39 -15.79
C THR A 601 3.65 -2.19 -16.38
N ASN A 602 4.46 -1.55 -17.25
CA ASN A 602 5.74 -2.15 -17.61
C ASN A 602 6.55 -2.45 -16.36
N ALA A 603 7.23 -3.61 -16.33
CA ALA A 603 8.11 -3.98 -15.23
C ALA A 603 9.48 -4.44 -15.74
N VAL A 604 10.54 -4.12 -15.00
CA VAL A 604 11.90 -4.52 -15.33
C VAL A 604 12.61 -5.02 -14.07
N HIS A 605 13.33 -6.15 -14.21
CA HIS A 605 14.14 -6.72 -13.15
C HIS A 605 15.60 -6.34 -13.38
N ILE A 606 16.18 -5.69 -12.38
CA ILE A 606 17.53 -5.14 -12.41
C ILE A 606 18.39 -5.85 -11.36
N GLN A 607 19.56 -6.31 -11.77
CA GLN A 607 20.59 -6.84 -10.90
C GLN A 607 21.86 -5.97 -10.98
N LEU A 608 22.47 -5.69 -9.83
CA LEU A 608 23.71 -4.94 -9.74
C LEU A 608 24.90 -5.81 -10.16
N THR A 609 25.73 -5.29 -11.06
CA THR A 609 26.97 -5.94 -11.49
C THR A 609 28.20 -5.06 -11.21
N PRO A 610 29.42 -5.60 -11.21
CA PRO A 610 30.64 -4.80 -11.05
C PRO A 610 30.83 -3.68 -12.09
N LYS A 611 30.11 -3.76 -13.22
CA LYS A 611 30.17 -2.79 -14.32
C LYS A 611 28.95 -1.87 -14.42
N GLY A 612 28.09 -1.86 -13.41
CA GLY A 612 26.84 -1.12 -13.38
C GLY A 612 25.64 -2.05 -13.10
N TYR A 613 24.78 -2.28 -14.06
CA TYR A 613 23.61 -3.16 -13.89
C TYR A 613 23.38 -4.08 -15.09
N GLN A 614 22.62 -5.11 -14.85
CA GLN A 614 22.08 -6.02 -15.88
C GLN A 614 20.56 -6.03 -15.80
N ILE A 615 19.89 -6.03 -16.93
CA ILE A 615 18.46 -6.31 -17.03
C ILE A 615 18.30 -7.84 -17.12
N GLU A 616 17.69 -8.44 -16.08
CA GLU A 616 17.43 -9.87 -16.06
C GLU A 616 16.16 -10.21 -16.85
N HIS A 617 15.09 -9.45 -16.61
CA HIS A 617 13.79 -9.67 -17.25
C HIS A 617 13.10 -8.33 -17.56
N VAL A 618 12.31 -8.34 -18.63
CA VAL A 618 11.38 -7.28 -18.98
C VAL A 618 10.00 -7.89 -19.10
N VAL A 619 9.06 -7.40 -18.33
CA VAL A 619 7.64 -7.74 -18.44
C VAL A 619 6.93 -6.51 -18.99
N LYS A 620 6.38 -6.62 -20.19
CA LYS A 620 5.61 -5.52 -20.77
C LYS A 620 4.26 -5.44 -20.05
N GLY A 621 3.84 -4.22 -19.80
CA GLY A 621 2.49 -3.95 -19.32
C GLY A 621 1.43 -4.22 -20.38
N ASP A 622 0.18 -4.25 -19.97
CA ASP A 622 -0.94 -4.62 -20.81
C ASP A 622 -1.14 -3.68 -22.00
N THR A 623 -1.39 -4.26 -23.16
CA THR A 623 -1.88 -3.53 -24.33
C THR A 623 -3.38 -3.30 -24.27
N MET A 624 -3.89 -2.35 -25.06
CA MET A 624 -5.35 -2.11 -25.14
C MET A 624 -6.10 -3.39 -25.59
N SER A 625 -5.52 -4.21 -26.46
CA SER A 625 -6.09 -5.50 -26.88
C SER A 625 -6.23 -6.47 -25.72
N GLU A 626 -5.23 -6.54 -24.83
CA GLU A 626 -5.27 -7.43 -23.68
C GLU A 626 -6.33 -7.00 -22.67
N VAL A 627 -6.39 -5.72 -22.30
CA VAL A 627 -7.35 -5.25 -21.30
C VAL A 627 -8.81 -5.35 -21.79
N VAL A 628 -9.09 -5.12 -23.09
CA VAL A 628 -10.44 -5.31 -23.61
C VAL A 628 -10.82 -6.80 -23.65
N SER A 629 -9.85 -7.71 -23.81
CA SER A 629 -10.11 -9.15 -23.76
C SER A 629 -10.52 -9.65 -22.36
N TYR A 630 -10.00 -9.04 -21.27
CA TYR A 630 -10.42 -9.35 -19.89
C TYR A 630 -11.92 -9.08 -19.65
N VAL A 631 -12.49 -8.13 -20.41
CA VAL A 631 -13.91 -7.81 -20.36
C VAL A 631 -14.68 -8.36 -21.59
N GLN A 632 -14.11 -9.40 -22.21
CA GLN A 632 -14.76 -10.24 -23.24
C GLN A 632 -14.97 -9.60 -24.62
N TYR A 633 -14.24 -8.54 -24.95
CA TYR A 633 -14.21 -8.04 -26.34
C TYR A 633 -13.08 -8.74 -27.11
N ASP A 634 -13.38 -9.09 -28.38
CA ASP A 634 -12.38 -9.53 -29.34
C ASP A 634 -11.89 -8.34 -30.18
N SER A 635 -10.58 -8.15 -30.24
CA SER A 635 -9.97 -7.01 -30.92
C SER A 635 -10.10 -7.09 -32.45
N GLU A 636 -10.15 -8.31 -33.05
CA GLU A 636 -10.35 -8.48 -34.47
C GLU A 636 -11.80 -8.15 -34.86
N ASP A 637 -12.77 -8.58 -34.06
CA ASP A 637 -14.18 -8.21 -34.23
C ASP A 637 -14.38 -6.70 -34.12
N MET A 638 -13.70 -6.04 -33.18
CA MET A 638 -13.75 -4.59 -33.03
C MET A 638 -13.23 -3.86 -34.27
N VAL A 639 -12.10 -4.31 -34.84
CA VAL A 639 -11.53 -3.75 -36.09
C VAL A 639 -12.47 -3.96 -37.26
N GLU A 640 -13.06 -5.16 -37.42
CA GLU A 640 -14.00 -5.44 -38.49
C GLU A 640 -15.26 -4.58 -38.40
N ASN A 641 -15.78 -4.38 -37.20
CA ASN A 641 -16.92 -3.48 -36.96
C ASN A 641 -16.61 -2.03 -37.39
N ILE A 642 -15.40 -1.54 -37.12
CA ILE A 642 -14.99 -0.20 -37.58
C ILE A 642 -14.83 -0.16 -39.09
N ARG A 643 -14.27 -1.22 -39.71
CA ARG A 643 -14.14 -1.32 -41.17
C ARG A 643 -15.50 -1.24 -41.86
N GLN A 644 -16.50 -1.98 -41.39
CA GLN A 644 -17.88 -1.94 -41.94
C GLN A 644 -18.53 -0.57 -41.76
N ARG A 645 -18.24 0.13 -40.63
CA ARG A 645 -18.73 1.51 -40.44
C ARG A 645 -18.04 2.49 -41.38
N CYS A 646 -16.77 2.32 -41.67
CA CYS A 646 -16.03 3.13 -42.64
C CYS A 646 -16.57 2.93 -44.04
N GLU A 647 -16.84 1.71 -44.49
CA GLU A 647 -17.44 1.44 -45.81
C GLU A 647 -18.79 2.13 -45.97
N ARG A 648 -19.68 2.01 -44.98
CA ARG A 648 -20.99 2.73 -45.01
C ARG A 648 -20.81 4.24 -45.06
N ALA A 649 -19.84 4.79 -44.32
CA ALA A 649 -19.58 6.22 -44.33
C ALA A 649 -18.97 6.73 -45.64
N LEU A 650 -18.23 5.88 -46.38
CA LEU A 650 -17.72 6.14 -47.71
C LEU A 650 -18.87 6.17 -48.73
N GLU A 651 -19.79 5.17 -48.71
CA GLU A 651 -21.00 5.13 -49.56
C GLU A 651 -21.85 6.38 -49.35
N GLU A 652 -22.05 6.80 -48.10
CA GLU A 652 -22.80 8.01 -47.75
C GLU A 652 -22.02 9.33 -47.97
N LYS A 653 -20.77 9.26 -48.45
CA LYS A 653 -19.88 10.38 -48.69
C LYS A 653 -19.60 11.25 -47.43
N ARG A 654 -19.65 10.67 -46.23
CA ARG A 654 -19.36 11.33 -44.98
C ARG A 654 -17.86 11.41 -44.68
N ILE A 655 -17.07 10.50 -45.25
CA ILE A 655 -15.61 10.45 -45.12
C ILE A 655 -14.96 10.17 -46.48
N THR A 656 -13.71 10.53 -46.65
CA THR A 656 -12.88 10.16 -47.80
C THR A 656 -12.18 8.83 -47.57
N LEU A 657 -11.71 8.21 -48.66
CA LEU A 657 -10.92 6.98 -48.58
C LEU A 657 -9.65 7.16 -47.74
N ALA A 658 -8.98 8.33 -47.82
CA ALA A 658 -7.80 8.62 -47.04
C ALA A 658 -8.10 8.72 -45.53
N GLU A 659 -9.24 9.32 -45.17
CA GLU A 659 -9.68 9.39 -43.76
C GLU A 659 -10.04 8.01 -43.20
N SER A 660 -10.73 7.18 -44.01
CA SER A 660 -11.04 5.79 -43.66
C SER A 660 -9.80 4.98 -43.41
N GLN A 661 -8.81 5.03 -44.32
CA GLN A 661 -7.53 4.34 -44.17
C GLN A 661 -6.78 4.81 -42.94
N ARG A 662 -6.71 6.10 -42.67
CA ARG A 662 -6.07 6.67 -41.50
C ARG A 662 -6.75 6.23 -40.20
N LEU A 663 -8.07 6.22 -40.16
CA LEU A 663 -8.82 5.78 -38.97
C LEU A 663 -8.56 4.31 -38.67
N LEU A 664 -8.68 3.44 -39.66
CA LEU A 664 -8.43 2.01 -39.49
C LEU A 664 -6.99 1.73 -39.03
N GLN A 665 -6.00 2.34 -39.70
CA GLN A 665 -4.60 2.18 -39.30
C GLN A 665 -4.34 2.66 -37.88
N THR A 666 -4.89 3.82 -37.49
CA THR A 666 -4.74 4.35 -36.14
C THR A 666 -5.40 3.44 -35.11
N TYR A 667 -6.60 2.93 -35.42
CA TYR A 667 -7.37 2.06 -34.55
C TYR A 667 -6.63 0.73 -34.29
N GLU A 668 -6.16 0.04 -35.35
CA GLU A 668 -5.40 -1.19 -35.24
C GLU A 668 -4.06 -1.00 -34.48
N GLN A 669 -3.37 0.12 -34.75
CA GLN A 669 -2.13 0.41 -34.03
C GLN A 669 -2.38 0.72 -32.54
N SER A 670 -3.47 1.39 -32.22
CA SER A 670 -3.83 1.72 -30.83
C SER A 670 -4.11 0.47 -30.01
N LEU A 671 -4.80 -0.52 -30.56
CA LEU A 671 -5.06 -1.80 -29.88
C LEU A 671 -3.79 -2.53 -29.45
N ARG A 672 -2.67 -2.32 -30.14
CA ARG A 672 -1.36 -2.92 -29.84
C ARG A 672 -0.48 -2.09 -28.91
N ARG A 673 -0.96 -0.88 -28.52
CA ARG A 673 -0.19 0.02 -27.66
C ARG A 673 -0.50 -0.22 -26.18
N TYR A 674 0.42 0.23 -25.39
CA TYR A 674 0.33 0.31 -23.94
C TYR A 674 -0.88 1.15 -23.52
N THR A 675 -1.54 0.81 -22.42
CA THR A 675 -2.78 1.45 -21.96
C THR A 675 -2.57 2.86 -21.39
N TYR A 676 -1.34 3.21 -21.02
CA TYR A 676 -0.97 4.53 -20.51
C TYR A 676 -0.50 5.49 -21.62
N LEU A 677 -0.36 6.76 -21.29
CA LEU A 677 0.00 7.78 -22.27
C LEU A 677 1.50 7.70 -22.62
N ASN A 678 1.83 7.87 -23.89
CA ASN A 678 3.21 8.05 -24.30
C ASN A 678 3.61 9.50 -24.04
N SER A 679 4.51 9.74 -23.09
CA SER A 679 5.12 11.02 -22.77
C SER A 679 6.35 11.30 -23.63
#